data_b4fd97fcd2c927c3c01244d14d17b965
#
_entry.id   b4fd97fcd2c927c3c01244d14d17b965
#
_cell.length_a   1.000
_cell.length_b   1.000
_cell.length_c   1.000
_cell.angle_alpha   90.00
_cell.angle_beta   90.00
_cell.angle_gamma   90.00
#
_symmetry.space_group_name_H-M   'P 1'
#
loop_
_entity.id
_entity.type
_entity.pdbx_description
1 polymer ?
#
loop_
_entity_poly.entity_id
_entity_poly.type
_entity_poly.pdbx_seq_one_letter_code
_entity_poly.pdbx_strand_id
1 'polypeptide(L)'
;MPSLILASGLVASATSSAKAETQGKPSGAKTAPAPAKGGKASKVGKVASPAASGGLETVMVTANRRTQDIQKVAATVTAISATTIARQHLDSAADVAAFAPNVLGYNFDGRLRPRYYIRGVGNGNVANNAIGAVAVYADDVYLNSLSFQGFPLFDQAQVAILNGPQGTLWGKNATAGAIQFTSRRPEFKKEGHAQVDFGDYGQKRGEFVINTPITANTLTTRLSVRQENSDGWAKNASTGKDVGNFGDFAARFQTLWRPSDDLEFLLNTHVRDMQSSNVPYYSASGTSVYSPLKTSSRDWTNSNVNGRQALVSEGVSLHTTWHPGHGLTFTSITAFENAQRRQTGDGDYTPLEYSRSYDKLHPVQVSQEFRLASDPHQRIAWIAGAYYFHETLNDHYATATLPPGAPTTPAIIGQPAFTSTQYRQTTDSFAIFGNTTIHVVPWFQVAGGVRWTHDHLRLDLDSVQARSPVSFAGNATNWWNAQNVLSPITGIDSYHGGKSWSNVSFDVEPQFLIGKNQMLYVRIADGYRSGVFNTQITPNPVNRGGTPLQTARPVNPETLTSYEAGYKGSWFNHRLTLSADGFYSKYDNIQTSWTATDAATKSTIISLTNAASGRTLGGEFSFQARPIDDLTISGNVGVLRTKFTDFTAPTGATSLKGNEFARAPHQTANISVDWNFRTGIGNGSVGTHWNYTGHYYYLVSNEKASALQQSSVWLGDVHASFRPGNSRWEISGIVNNITGNRYLVQVLPYSATSQTFTYQYSNPRMFLLSARVDFF
;
A
#
# COMPACT_ATOMS: atom_id res chain seq x y z
N MET A 1 -9.42 -16.32 22.05
CA MET A 1 -10.57 -17.01 21.51
C MET A 1 -11.81 -16.50 22.21
N PRO A 2 -12.53 -15.57 21.66
CA PRO A 2 -13.91 -15.71 21.24
C PRO A 2 -14.20 -14.72 20.06
N SER A 3 -14.18 -15.17 18.81
CA SER A 3 -14.67 -14.43 17.64
C SER A 3 -14.92 -15.36 16.45
N LEU A 4 -15.13 -16.64 16.68
CA LEU A 4 -15.38 -17.62 15.60
C LEU A 4 -16.83 -18.14 15.59
N ILE A 5 -17.81 -17.37 16.08
CA ILE A 5 -19.23 -17.80 16.20
C ILE A 5 -20.18 -16.89 15.42
N LEU A 6 -19.81 -16.38 14.25
CA LEU A 6 -20.76 -15.64 13.41
C LEU A 6 -20.73 -16.02 11.92
N ALA A 7 -20.03 -17.08 11.55
CA ALA A 7 -20.02 -17.58 10.18
C ALA A 7 -20.70 -18.95 9.98
N SER A 8 -21.33 -19.54 11.01
CA SER A 8 -21.94 -20.88 10.95
C SER A 8 -23.48 -20.89 10.94
N GLY A 9 -24.13 -19.76 10.71
CA GLY A 9 -25.60 -19.61 10.83
C GLY A 9 -26.41 -19.58 9.52
N LEU A 10 -25.84 -19.87 8.35
CA LEU A 10 -26.57 -19.70 7.08
C LEU A 10 -26.47 -20.90 6.10
N VAL A 11 -26.19 -22.11 6.61
CA VAL A 11 -26.31 -23.34 5.81
C VAL A 11 -26.97 -24.42 6.67
N ALA A 12 -28.27 -24.29 6.91
CA ALA A 12 -29.10 -25.42 7.35
C ALA A 12 -30.59 -25.01 7.27
N SER A 13 -31.19 -25.14 6.09
CA SER A 13 -32.61 -25.50 5.96
C SER A 13 -33.01 -25.56 4.48
N ALA A 14 -32.73 -26.67 3.83
CA ALA A 14 -33.46 -27.11 2.64
C ALA A 14 -33.24 -28.62 2.44
N THR A 15 -33.79 -29.42 3.35
CA THR A 15 -34.06 -30.85 3.07
C THR A 15 -35.51 -31.13 3.47
N SER A 16 -36.37 -31.17 2.49
CA SER A 16 -37.60 -32.02 2.62
C SER A 16 -38.08 -32.47 1.22
N SER A 17 -37.87 -33.73 1.02
CA SER A 17 -38.69 -34.73 0.33
C SER A 17 -39.61 -34.30 -0.83
N ALA A 18 -39.32 -34.90 -2.01
CA ALA A 18 -40.40 -35.27 -2.95
C ALA A 18 -40.13 -36.70 -3.44
N LYS A 19 -41.11 -37.55 -3.22
CA LYS A 19 -41.23 -38.91 -3.66
C LYS A 19 -41.41 -38.99 -5.18
N ALA A 20 -40.90 -40.07 -5.74
CA ALA A 20 -41.08 -40.54 -7.11
C ALA A 20 -42.52 -41.00 -7.35
N GLU A 21 -43.06 -40.71 -8.53
CA GLU A 21 -44.03 -41.55 -9.20
C GLU A 21 -43.77 -41.60 -10.70
N THR A 22 -43.81 -42.82 -11.22
CA THR A 22 -43.55 -43.26 -12.59
C THR A 22 -44.81 -43.21 -13.43
N GLN A 23 -44.63 -43.00 -14.73
CA GLN A 23 -45.25 -43.67 -15.91
C GLN A 23 -45.76 -42.69 -17.00
N GLY A 24 -45.43 -43.05 -18.24
CA GLY A 24 -46.26 -42.81 -19.40
C GLY A 24 -45.60 -42.14 -20.62
N LYS A 25 -45.01 -42.93 -21.52
CA LYS A 25 -44.87 -42.61 -22.96
C LYS A 25 -46.17 -43.05 -23.70
N PRO A 26 -46.60 -42.56 -24.88
CA PRO A 26 -45.75 -42.33 -26.07
C PRO A 26 -46.20 -41.23 -27.09
N SER A 27 -45.30 -41.01 -28.06
CA SER A 27 -45.47 -40.76 -29.50
C SER A 27 -46.19 -39.47 -30.03
N GLY A 28 -45.48 -38.85 -30.98
CA GLY A 28 -46.09 -37.89 -31.91
C GLY A 28 -45.04 -36.95 -32.56
N ALA A 29 -44.41 -37.42 -33.64
CA ALA A 29 -43.57 -36.61 -34.53
C ALA A 29 -44.40 -35.59 -35.30
N LYS A 30 -43.95 -34.34 -35.43
CA LYS A 30 -44.14 -33.51 -36.62
C LYS A 30 -43.03 -32.45 -36.75
N THR A 31 -42.50 -32.46 -37.96
CA THR A 31 -41.56 -31.65 -38.70
C THR A 31 -41.51 -30.14 -38.40
N ALA A 32 -40.25 -29.65 -38.47
CA ALA A 32 -39.81 -28.25 -38.43
C ALA A 32 -40.22 -27.45 -39.71
N PRO A 33 -40.14 -26.14 -39.65
CA PRO A 33 -39.47 -25.38 -40.71
C PRO A 33 -38.31 -24.52 -40.24
N ALA A 34 -37.39 -24.30 -41.17
CA ALA A 34 -36.06 -23.72 -41.04
C ALA A 34 -36.05 -22.17 -40.88
N PRO A 35 -34.87 -21.58 -40.55
CA PRO A 35 -34.77 -20.31 -39.86
C PRO A 35 -34.65 -19.09 -40.76
N ALA A 36 -35.15 -17.95 -40.26
CA ALA A 36 -34.91 -16.64 -40.84
C ALA A 36 -33.60 -16.02 -40.32
N LYS A 37 -32.90 -15.42 -41.24
CA LYS A 37 -31.57 -14.78 -41.07
C LYS A 37 -31.69 -13.44 -40.33
N GLY A 38 -30.67 -13.17 -39.46
CA GLY A 38 -30.06 -11.86 -39.37
C GLY A 38 -30.29 -11.09 -38.11
N GLY A 39 -29.32 -11.14 -37.22
CA GLY A 39 -29.06 -10.18 -36.14
C GLY A 39 -27.60 -10.32 -35.71
N LYS A 40 -26.76 -9.36 -36.09
CA LYS A 40 -25.35 -9.34 -35.67
C LYS A 40 -25.27 -9.09 -34.16
N ALA A 41 -24.99 -10.13 -33.40
CA ALA A 41 -24.59 -10.01 -31.99
C ALA A 41 -23.22 -9.31 -31.92
N SER A 42 -23.17 -8.21 -31.20
CA SER A 42 -21.94 -7.54 -30.80
C SER A 42 -21.12 -8.48 -29.91
N LYS A 43 -19.93 -8.84 -30.35
CA LYS A 43 -19.01 -9.68 -29.60
C LYS A 43 -18.46 -8.87 -28.41
N VAL A 44 -18.94 -9.17 -27.21
CA VAL A 44 -18.23 -8.85 -25.98
C VAL A 44 -16.87 -9.56 -26.04
N GLY A 45 -15.81 -8.78 -25.83
CA GLY A 45 -14.44 -9.21 -26.05
C GLY A 45 -14.09 -10.48 -25.25
N LYS A 46 -13.86 -11.57 -25.94
CA LYS A 46 -13.09 -12.70 -25.43
C LYS A 46 -11.73 -12.17 -25.01
N VAL A 47 -11.35 -12.38 -23.74
CA VAL A 47 -9.93 -12.38 -23.35
C VAL A 47 -9.28 -13.44 -24.23
N ALA A 48 -8.45 -13.00 -25.16
CA ALA A 48 -7.82 -13.86 -26.14
C ALA A 48 -6.87 -14.83 -25.45
N SER A 49 -7.07 -16.11 -25.65
CA SER A 49 -5.99 -17.10 -25.53
C SER A 49 -4.83 -16.67 -26.43
N PRO A 50 -3.56 -16.86 -26.04
CA PRO A 50 -2.42 -16.39 -26.81
C PRO A 50 -2.40 -17.07 -28.17
N ALA A 51 -2.84 -16.36 -29.19
CA ALA A 51 -2.59 -16.72 -30.56
C ALA A 51 -1.12 -16.40 -30.87
N ALA A 52 -0.43 -17.31 -31.52
CA ALA A 52 0.94 -17.25 -31.94
C ALA A 52 1.28 -16.01 -32.78
N SER A 53 1.47 -14.88 -32.15
CA SER A 53 2.24 -13.76 -32.69
C SER A 53 3.37 -13.52 -31.69
N GLY A 54 4.61 -13.63 -32.11
CA GLY A 54 5.82 -13.54 -31.27
C GLY A 54 6.05 -12.14 -30.62
N GLY A 55 4.99 -11.34 -30.41
CA GLY A 55 5.00 -10.03 -29.78
C GLY A 55 4.73 -10.11 -28.27
N LEU A 56 4.98 -9.00 -27.56
CA LEU A 56 4.58 -8.79 -26.18
C LEU A 56 3.04 -8.73 -26.10
N GLU A 57 2.47 -9.27 -25.02
CA GLU A 57 1.04 -9.08 -24.75
C GLU A 57 0.74 -7.60 -24.53
N THR A 58 -0.40 -7.15 -25.04
CA THR A 58 -0.91 -5.81 -24.73
C THR A 58 -1.30 -5.75 -23.26
N VAL A 59 -0.62 -4.92 -22.50
CA VAL A 59 -0.89 -4.75 -21.08
C VAL A 59 -2.08 -3.81 -20.91
N MET A 60 -3.19 -4.35 -20.38
CA MET A 60 -4.39 -3.57 -20.10
C MET A 60 -4.35 -3.08 -18.66
N VAL A 61 -4.63 -1.79 -18.45
CA VAL A 61 -4.68 -1.15 -17.13
C VAL A 61 -5.97 -0.37 -16.95
N THR A 62 -6.40 -0.21 -15.69
CA THR A 62 -7.57 0.62 -15.36
C THR A 62 -7.12 2.01 -14.89
N ALA A 63 -6.25 2.68 -15.67
CA ALA A 63 -5.66 3.95 -15.26
C ALA A 63 -6.69 5.10 -15.17
N ASN A 64 -7.58 5.22 -16.15
CA ASN A 64 -8.58 6.28 -16.24
C ASN A 64 -9.98 5.77 -15.84
N ARG A 65 -10.05 4.89 -14.83
CA ARG A 65 -11.31 4.21 -14.43
C ARG A 65 -11.97 3.46 -15.59
N ARG A 66 -11.21 3.21 -16.65
CA ARG A 66 -11.55 2.40 -17.83
C ARG A 66 -10.40 1.47 -18.14
N THR A 67 -10.72 0.26 -18.56
CA THR A 67 -9.70 -0.69 -19.04
C THR A 67 -9.18 -0.24 -20.40
N GLN A 68 -7.91 0.08 -20.49
CA GLN A 68 -7.26 0.54 -21.72
C GLN A 68 -5.81 0.07 -21.80
N ASP A 69 -5.28 0.07 -23.03
CA ASP A 69 -3.89 -0.25 -23.29
C ASP A 69 -2.96 0.76 -22.59
N ILE A 70 -1.97 0.26 -21.84
CA ILE A 70 -0.98 1.07 -21.12
C ILE A 70 -0.24 2.05 -22.02
N GLN A 71 -0.05 1.70 -23.32
CA GLN A 71 0.59 2.55 -24.32
C GLN A 71 -0.29 3.75 -24.75
N LYS A 72 -1.59 3.74 -24.39
CA LYS A 72 -2.55 4.82 -24.69
C LYS A 72 -2.90 5.67 -23.49
N VAL A 73 -2.27 5.45 -22.37
CA VAL A 73 -2.44 6.27 -21.15
C VAL A 73 -1.44 7.42 -21.16
N ALA A 74 -1.88 8.66 -21.11
CA ALA A 74 -1.04 9.86 -21.08
C ALA A 74 -0.47 10.14 -19.68
N ALA A 75 0.16 9.17 -19.07
CA ALA A 75 0.86 9.25 -17.78
C ALA A 75 1.87 8.09 -17.70
N THR A 76 2.87 8.21 -16.83
CA THR A 76 3.74 7.09 -16.52
C THR A 76 3.00 6.07 -15.68
N VAL A 77 2.86 4.87 -16.23
CA VAL A 77 2.21 3.74 -15.58
C VAL A 77 3.12 2.52 -15.62
N THR A 78 3.35 1.91 -14.48
CA THR A 78 4.00 0.60 -14.37
C THR A 78 2.97 -0.45 -14.04
N ALA A 79 2.86 -1.49 -14.86
CA ALA A 79 1.98 -2.64 -14.61
C ALA A 79 2.82 -3.88 -14.28
N ILE A 80 2.54 -4.48 -13.13
CA ILE A 80 3.19 -5.69 -12.65
C ILE A 80 2.20 -6.84 -12.82
N SER A 81 2.53 -7.79 -13.69
CA SER A 81 1.64 -8.89 -14.02
C SER A 81 1.57 -9.95 -12.91
N ALA A 82 0.50 -10.76 -12.91
CA ALA A 82 0.38 -11.94 -12.04
C ALA A 82 1.60 -12.88 -12.14
N THR A 83 2.13 -13.04 -13.35
CA THR A 83 3.33 -13.87 -13.59
C THR A 83 4.57 -13.29 -12.92
N THR A 84 4.76 -11.96 -13.01
CA THR A 84 5.88 -11.28 -12.34
C THR A 84 5.73 -11.38 -10.82
N ILE A 85 4.53 -11.16 -10.27
CA ILE A 85 4.26 -11.29 -8.83
C ILE A 85 4.62 -12.70 -8.34
N ALA A 86 4.19 -13.74 -9.07
CA ALA A 86 4.46 -15.12 -8.71
C ALA A 86 5.96 -15.49 -8.83
N ARG A 87 6.62 -15.14 -9.94
CA ARG A 87 8.03 -15.50 -10.20
C ARG A 87 9.01 -14.79 -9.26
N GLN A 88 8.72 -13.53 -8.95
CA GLN A 88 9.56 -12.72 -8.06
C GLN A 88 9.18 -12.87 -6.59
N HIS A 89 8.19 -13.71 -6.27
CA HIS A 89 7.67 -13.88 -4.91
C HIS A 89 7.43 -12.55 -4.21
N LEU A 90 6.67 -11.65 -4.87
CA LEU A 90 6.26 -10.40 -4.24
C LEU A 90 5.21 -10.70 -3.19
N ASP A 91 5.61 -10.69 -1.94
CA ASP A 91 4.84 -11.23 -0.84
C ASP A 91 4.00 -10.19 -0.12
N SER A 92 4.38 -8.93 -0.20
CA SER A 92 3.70 -7.83 0.46
C SER A 92 3.41 -6.66 -0.49
N ALA A 93 2.41 -5.86 -0.13
CA ALA A 93 2.05 -4.67 -0.90
C ALA A 93 3.20 -3.67 -1.08
N ALA A 94 4.19 -3.63 -0.18
CA ALA A 94 5.34 -2.72 -0.31
C ALA A 94 6.35 -3.15 -1.38
N ASP A 95 6.43 -4.44 -1.71
CA ASP A 95 7.45 -5.00 -2.60
C ASP A 95 7.31 -4.51 -4.04
N VAL A 96 6.09 -4.12 -4.44
CA VAL A 96 5.79 -3.64 -5.80
C VAL A 96 6.54 -2.36 -6.17
N ALA A 97 6.94 -1.57 -5.20
CA ALA A 97 7.63 -0.29 -5.42
C ALA A 97 8.99 -0.46 -6.15
N ALA A 98 9.66 -1.60 -5.97
CA ALA A 98 10.94 -1.89 -6.62
C ALA A 98 10.86 -2.01 -8.15
N PHE A 99 9.66 -2.13 -8.71
CA PHE A 99 9.43 -2.34 -10.13
C PHE A 99 9.10 -1.06 -10.92
N ALA A 100 8.98 0.09 -10.25
CA ALA A 100 8.58 1.35 -10.87
C ALA A 100 9.67 2.43 -10.75
N PRO A 101 9.86 3.30 -11.77
CA PRO A 101 10.85 4.37 -11.73
C PRO A 101 10.42 5.46 -10.72
N ASN A 102 11.40 6.04 -10.00
CA ASN A 102 11.18 7.08 -8.99
C ASN A 102 10.15 6.71 -7.91
N VAL A 103 9.99 5.41 -7.62
CA VAL A 103 9.12 4.91 -6.55
C VAL A 103 9.98 4.27 -5.46
N LEU A 104 9.70 4.62 -4.22
CA LEU A 104 10.30 4.01 -3.04
C LEU A 104 9.18 3.48 -2.14
N GLY A 105 9.24 2.21 -1.78
CA GLY A 105 8.35 1.57 -0.81
C GLY A 105 9.13 1.04 0.37
N TYR A 106 8.59 1.14 1.56
CA TYR A 106 9.15 0.50 2.73
C TYR A 106 8.10 0.18 3.77
N ASN A 107 8.37 -0.83 4.59
CA ASN A 107 7.51 -1.23 5.69
C ASN A 107 8.07 -0.66 7.00
N PHE A 108 7.35 0.28 7.59
CA PHE A 108 7.73 0.90 8.87
C PHE A 108 7.56 -0.08 10.04
N ASP A 109 6.44 -0.79 10.06
CA ASP A 109 6.08 -1.75 11.11
C ASP A 109 6.05 -3.18 10.56
N GLY A 110 7.07 -3.60 9.87
CA GLY A 110 7.09 -4.90 9.23
C GLY A 110 6.06 -5.00 8.10
N ARG A 111 5.09 -5.91 8.20
CA ARG A 111 4.09 -6.16 7.14
C ARG A 111 2.77 -5.40 7.31
N LEU A 112 2.69 -4.43 8.25
CA LEU A 112 1.42 -3.81 8.65
C LEU A 112 1.09 -2.53 7.92
N ARG A 113 2.06 -1.61 7.82
CA ARG A 113 1.81 -0.24 7.32
C ARG A 113 2.85 0.13 6.27
N PRO A 114 2.70 -0.27 5.00
CA PRO A 114 3.59 0.15 3.93
C PRO A 114 3.50 1.67 3.73
N ARG A 115 4.61 2.27 3.34
CA ARG A 115 4.70 3.68 2.98
C ARG A 115 5.32 3.80 1.61
N TYR A 116 4.71 4.66 0.80
CA TYR A 116 5.13 4.87 -0.57
C TYR A 116 5.53 6.32 -0.80
N TYR A 117 6.55 6.48 -1.61
CA TYR A 117 7.00 7.75 -2.15
C TYR A 117 7.08 7.62 -3.66
N ILE A 118 6.47 8.54 -4.39
CA ILE A 118 6.53 8.62 -5.84
C ILE A 118 7.10 10.00 -6.18
N ARG A 119 8.15 10.05 -7.02
CA ARG A 119 8.85 11.29 -7.40
C ARG A 119 9.29 12.12 -6.18
N GLY A 120 9.71 11.44 -5.10
CA GLY A 120 10.13 12.06 -3.85
C GLY A 120 9.01 12.57 -2.95
N VAL A 121 7.75 12.43 -3.35
CA VAL A 121 6.57 12.86 -2.58
C VAL A 121 5.94 11.67 -1.89
N GLY A 122 5.76 11.75 -0.56
CA GLY A 122 5.25 10.63 0.23
C GLY A 122 4.87 11.04 1.65
N ASN A 123 4.83 10.07 2.56
CA ASN A 123 4.43 10.29 3.94
C ASN A 123 5.53 9.90 4.93
N GLY A 124 6.15 10.91 5.56
CA GLY A 124 7.10 10.72 6.67
C GLY A 124 6.47 10.75 8.06
N ASN A 125 5.18 11.07 8.18
CA ASN A 125 4.49 11.16 9.47
C ASN A 125 4.24 9.77 10.03
N VAL A 126 4.62 9.53 11.30
CA VAL A 126 4.48 8.24 11.98
C VAL A 126 3.17 8.09 12.76
N ALA A 127 2.37 9.15 12.90
CA ALA A 127 1.09 9.13 13.60
C ALA A 127 0.11 8.12 12.98
N ASN A 128 -0.80 7.59 13.80
CA ASN A 128 -1.76 6.59 13.35
C ASN A 128 -2.85 7.14 12.42
N ASN A 129 -3.16 8.43 12.52
CA ASN A 129 -4.05 9.15 11.60
C ASN A 129 -3.32 9.74 10.38
N ALA A 130 -2.04 9.40 10.19
CA ALA A 130 -1.27 9.89 9.06
C ALA A 130 -1.83 9.37 7.73
N ILE A 131 -2.02 10.27 6.79
CA ILE A 131 -2.52 10.00 5.44
C ILE A 131 -1.34 10.03 4.47
N GLY A 132 -1.31 9.12 3.48
CA GLY A 132 -0.29 9.10 2.42
C GLY A 132 -0.54 10.19 1.37
N ALA A 133 0.51 10.54 0.61
CA ALA A 133 0.40 11.30 -0.63
C ALA A 133 0.23 10.40 -1.87
N VAL A 134 0.30 9.08 -1.68
CA VAL A 134 0.05 8.04 -2.68
C VAL A 134 -1.24 7.34 -2.29
N ALA A 135 -2.25 7.40 -3.14
CA ALA A 135 -3.52 6.72 -2.91
C ALA A 135 -3.37 5.22 -3.19
N VAL A 136 -3.84 4.38 -2.27
CA VAL A 136 -3.80 2.91 -2.41
C VAL A 136 -5.21 2.39 -2.58
N TYR A 137 -5.40 1.56 -3.60
CA TYR A 137 -6.67 0.92 -3.93
C TYR A 137 -6.50 -0.61 -4.00
N ALA A 138 -7.47 -1.33 -3.46
CA ALA A 138 -7.62 -2.76 -3.67
C ALA A 138 -8.99 -3.01 -4.33
N ASP A 139 -9.01 -3.62 -5.50
CA ASP A 139 -10.23 -3.89 -6.28
C ASP A 139 -11.15 -2.66 -6.38
N ASP A 140 -10.60 -1.51 -6.80
CA ASP A 140 -11.25 -0.19 -6.88
C ASP A 140 -11.69 0.44 -5.54
N VAL A 141 -11.54 -0.21 -4.40
CA VAL A 141 -11.84 0.33 -3.07
C VAL A 141 -10.63 1.15 -2.58
N TYR A 142 -10.86 2.42 -2.24
CA TYR A 142 -9.86 3.28 -1.64
C TYR A 142 -9.58 2.88 -0.20
N LEU A 143 -8.31 2.70 0.17
CA LEU A 143 -7.86 2.33 1.51
C LEU A 143 -7.22 3.54 2.20
N ASN A 144 -7.96 4.21 3.09
CA ASN A 144 -7.50 5.45 3.71
C ASN A 144 -6.48 5.21 4.83
N SER A 145 -6.82 4.40 5.82
CA SER A 145 -5.89 4.07 6.89
C SER A 145 -4.75 3.19 6.40
N LEU A 146 -3.51 3.51 6.81
CA LEU A 146 -2.33 2.69 6.50
C LEU A 146 -2.47 1.24 6.98
N SER A 147 -3.29 0.98 7.99
CA SER A 147 -3.54 -0.39 8.50
C SER A 147 -4.31 -1.27 7.53
N PHE A 148 -5.01 -0.70 6.56
CA PHE A 148 -5.65 -1.46 5.47
C PHE A 148 -4.70 -1.76 4.31
N GLN A 149 -3.59 -1.01 4.18
CA GLN A 149 -2.72 -1.04 3.00
C GLN A 149 -1.65 -2.13 3.04
N GLY A 150 -1.38 -2.71 4.21
CA GLY A 150 -0.33 -3.73 4.39
C GLY A 150 -0.92 -5.14 4.33
N PHE A 151 -1.23 -5.65 3.15
CA PHE A 151 -1.79 -6.99 2.96
C PHE A 151 -0.84 -7.89 2.16
N PRO A 152 -0.94 -9.23 2.31
CA PRO A 152 -0.18 -10.17 1.52
C PRO A 152 -0.70 -10.21 0.08
N LEU A 153 0.21 -10.35 -0.88
CA LEU A 153 -0.14 -10.51 -2.29
C LEU A 153 -0.35 -11.99 -2.61
N PHE A 154 -1.59 -12.37 -2.91
CA PHE A 154 -1.96 -13.71 -3.37
C PHE A 154 -3.12 -13.61 -4.36
N ASP A 155 -3.12 -14.49 -5.34
CA ASP A 155 -4.15 -14.57 -6.38
C ASP A 155 -4.48 -13.19 -6.98
N GLN A 156 -3.43 -12.42 -7.33
CA GLN A 156 -3.53 -11.12 -7.98
C GLN A 156 -3.61 -11.27 -9.49
N ALA A 157 -4.38 -10.42 -10.16
CA ALA A 157 -4.36 -10.27 -11.60
C ALA A 157 -3.21 -9.35 -12.03
N GLN A 158 -3.09 -8.21 -11.37
CA GLN A 158 -2.02 -7.23 -11.61
C GLN A 158 -1.93 -6.19 -10.50
N VAL A 159 -0.81 -5.46 -10.50
CA VAL A 159 -0.67 -4.20 -9.76
C VAL A 159 -0.31 -3.10 -10.75
N ALA A 160 -1.00 -1.96 -10.68
CA ALA A 160 -0.71 -0.79 -11.48
C ALA A 160 -0.23 0.36 -10.57
N ILE A 161 0.90 0.97 -10.92
CA ILE A 161 1.47 2.14 -10.24
C ILE A 161 1.40 3.30 -11.22
N LEU A 162 0.68 4.36 -10.84
CA LEU A 162 0.50 5.56 -11.62
C LEU A 162 1.33 6.68 -11.00
N ASN A 163 2.33 7.17 -11.71
CA ASN A 163 3.20 8.24 -11.25
C ASN A 163 2.58 9.62 -11.55
N GLY A 164 2.85 10.60 -10.67
CA GLY A 164 2.33 11.96 -10.78
C GLY A 164 0.89 12.12 -10.27
N PRO A 165 0.38 13.36 -10.16
CA PRO A 165 -0.93 13.64 -9.57
C PRO A 165 -2.07 12.93 -10.27
N GLN A 166 -2.99 12.35 -9.50
CA GLN A 166 -4.16 11.62 -9.97
C GLN A 166 -5.46 12.15 -9.33
N GLY A 167 -5.51 13.45 -9.01
CA GLY A 167 -6.58 14.05 -8.21
C GLY A 167 -7.98 13.95 -8.81
N THR A 168 -8.13 13.94 -10.14
CA THR A 168 -9.42 13.95 -10.82
C THR A 168 -10.17 12.61 -10.68
N LEU A 169 -9.58 11.51 -11.11
CA LEU A 169 -10.24 10.21 -11.14
C LEU A 169 -9.97 9.35 -9.91
N TRP A 170 -8.81 9.51 -9.27
CA TRP A 170 -8.43 8.76 -8.07
C TRP A 170 -8.70 9.54 -6.78
N GLY A 171 -8.96 10.85 -6.88
CA GLY A 171 -9.45 11.70 -5.80
C GLY A 171 -8.40 12.13 -4.80
N LYS A 172 -8.85 12.33 -3.56
CA LYS A 172 -7.98 12.84 -2.49
C LYS A 172 -6.82 11.89 -2.22
N ASN A 173 -5.71 12.46 -1.73
CA ASN A 173 -4.52 11.72 -1.30
C ASN A 173 -3.77 11.01 -2.44
N ALA A 174 -4.09 11.36 -3.71
CA ALA A 174 -3.39 10.93 -4.90
C ALA A 174 -2.46 12.05 -5.45
N THR A 175 -1.82 12.79 -4.55
CA THR A 175 -0.95 13.94 -4.86
C THR A 175 0.30 13.51 -5.61
N ALA A 176 0.94 12.43 -5.17
CA ALA A 176 2.14 11.87 -5.78
C ALA A 176 1.83 10.81 -6.84
N GLY A 177 0.68 10.16 -6.72
CA GLY A 177 0.27 9.07 -7.59
C GLY A 177 -0.73 8.13 -6.94
N ALA A 178 -0.97 7.00 -7.59
CA ALA A 178 -1.84 5.94 -7.08
C ALA A 178 -1.26 4.55 -7.32
N ILE A 179 -1.56 3.61 -6.43
CA ILE A 179 -1.24 2.19 -6.59
C ILE A 179 -2.54 1.42 -6.53
N GLN A 180 -2.83 0.65 -7.57
CA GLN A 180 -4.01 -0.20 -7.66
C GLN A 180 -3.61 -1.67 -7.65
N PHE A 181 -4.10 -2.40 -6.68
CA PHE A 181 -4.03 -3.86 -6.59
C PHE A 181 -5.33 -4.44 -7.13
N THR A 182 -5.23 -5.35 -8.09
CA THR A 182 -6.39 -5.97 -8.73
C THR A 182 -6.31 -7.48 -8.54
N SER A 183 -7.29 -8.03 -7.85
CA SER A 183 -7.42 -9.47 -7.62
C SER A 183 -7.89 -10.20 -8.87
N ARG A 184 -7.57 -11.49 -9.01
CA ARG A 184 -8.21 -12.33 -10.04
C ARG A 184 -9.69 -12.45 -9.75
N ARG A 185 -10.50 -12.22 -10.78
CA ARG A 185 -11.95 -12.35 -10.70
C ARG A 185 -12.40 -13.79 -10.91
N PRO A 186 -13.58 -14.19 -10.38
CA PRO A 186 -14.19 -15.45 -10.73
C PRO A 186 -14.43 -15.55 -12.24
N GLU A 187 -14.18 -16.73 -12.81
CA GLU A 187 -14.39 -17.04 -14.22
C GLU A 187 -15.35 -18.22 -14.39
N PHE A 188 -16.07 -18.30 -15.52
CA PHE A 188 -17.00 -19.39 -15.83
C PHE A 188 -16.28 -20.65 -16.33
N LYS A 189 -15.13 -20.95 -15.76
CA LYS A 189 -14.36 -22.17 -15.98
C LYS A 189 -13.90 -22.74 -14.64
N LYS A 190 -13.75 -24.04 -14.54
CA LYS A 190 -13.09 -24.65 -13.38
C LYS A 190 -11.60 -24.43 -13.48
N GLU A 191 -11.00 -23.93 -12.44
CA GLU A 191 -9.56 -23.81 -12.29
C GLU A 191 -9.18 -23.75 -10.81
N GLY A 192 -7.96 -24.09 -10.50
CA GLY A 192 -7.45 -23.98 -9.14
C GLY A 192 -6.02 -24.46 -9.03
N HIS A 193 -5.40 -24.12 -7.91
CA HIS A 193 -4.08 -24.62 -7.57
C HIS A 193 -3.90 -24.72 -6.06
N ALA A 194 -2.94 -25.55 -5.67
CA ALA A 194 -2.35 -25.55 -4.34
C ALA A 194 -0.85 -25.37 -4.46
N GLN A 195 -0.26 -24.58 -3.57
CA GLN A 195 1.16 -24.28 -3.53
C GLN A 195 1.65 -24.38 -2.09
N VAL A 196 2.85 -24.92 -1.91
CA VAL A 196 3.58 -24.92 -0.64
C VAL A 196 4.99 -24.40 -0.87
N ASP A 197 5.46 -23.55 0.04
CA ASP A 197 6.79 -22.97 -0.04
C ASP A 197 7.52 -23.18 1.29
N PHE A 198 8.85 -23.41 1.19
CA PHE A 198 9.76 -23.54 2.31
C PHE A 198 10.99 -22.68 2.08
N GLY A 199 11.40 -21.96 3.11
CA GLY A 199 12.52 -21.04 2.99
C GLY A 199 13.36 -20.92 4.26
N ASP A 200 14.35 -20.04 4.19
CA ASP A 200 15.18 -19.69 5.31
C ASP A 200 14.38 -19.15 6.49
N TYR A 201 14.95 -19.19 7.67
CA TYR A 201 14.36 -18.69 8.92
C TYR A 201 13.00 -19.34 9.23
N GLY A 202 12.88 -20.63 8.95
CA GLY A 202 11.67 -21.40 9.20
C GLY A 202 10.46 -20.94 8.39
N GLN A 203 10.67 -20.22 7.29
CA GLN A 203 9.56 -19.74 6.45
C GLN A 203 8.80 -20.92 5.85
N LYS A 204 7.49 -20.93 6.05
CA LYS A 204 6.54 -21.92 5.52
C LYS A 204 5.31 -21.18 5.03
N ARG A 205 4.90 -21.47 3.80
CA ARG A 205 3.71 -20.87 3.21
C ARG A 205 2.86 -21.95 2.52
N GLY A 206 1.56 -21.81 2.67
CA GLY A 206 0.56 -22.56 1.91
C GLY A 206 -0.38 -21.60 1.21
N GLU A 207 -0.67 -21.83 -0.06
CA GLU A 207 -1.67 -21.12 -0.83
C GLU A 207 -2.63 -22.11 -1.49
N PHE A 208 -3.93 -21.81 -1.45
CA PHE A 208 -4.96 -22.60 -2.10
C PHE A 208 -5.93 -21.68 -2.81
N VAL A 209 -6.18 -21.98 -4.08
CA VAL A 209 -7.14 -21.22 -4.90
C VAL A 209 -8.04 -22.20 -5.63
N ILE A 210 -9.35 -21.94 -5.60
CA ILE A 210 -10.34 -22.70 -6.38
C ILE A 210 -11.37 -21.72 -6.98
N ASN A 211 -11.62 -21.89 -8.26
CA ASN A 211 -12.66 -21.20 -9.02
C ASN A 211 -13.68 -22.22 -9.53
N THR A 212 -14.95 -22.02 -9.21
CA THR A 212 -16.00 -22.98 -9.52
C THR A 212 -17.22 -22.29 -10.08
N PRO A 213 -17.57 -22.53 -11.36
CA PRO A 213 -18.89 -22.17 -11.88
C PRO A 213 -19.98 -22.97 -11.16
N ILE A 214 -20.97 -22.27 -10.61
CA ILE A 214 -22.15 -22.86 -9.96
C ILE A 214 -23.24 -23.09 -11.00
N THR A 215 -23.49 -22.05 -11.83
CA THR A 215 -24.40 -22.12 -12.98
C THR A 215 -23.67 -21.59 -14.21
N ALA A 216 -23.76 -22.33 -15.31
CA ALA A 216 -23.08 -21.96 -16.55
C ALA A 216 -23.40 -20.51 -16.98
N ASN A 217 -22.34 -19.71 -17.18
CA ASN A 217 -22.37 -18.31 -17.62
C ASN A 217 -23.16 -17.32 -16.75
N THR A 218 -23.72 -17.78 -15.61
CA THR A 218 -24.58 -16.93 -14.75
C THR A 218 -23.97 -16.69 -13.36
N LEU A 219 -23.49 -17.76 -12.69
CA LEU A 219 -22.99 -17.68 -11.33
C LEU A 219 -21.69 -18.46 -11.18
N THR A 220 -20.67 -17.82 -10.70
CA THR A 220 -19.37 -18.45 -10.41
C THR A 220 -18.77 -17.88 -9.13
N THR A 221 -17.97 -18.70 -8.44
CA THR A 221 -17.30 -18.31 -7.20
C THR A 221 -15.81 -18.60 -7.27
N ARG A 222 -15.04 -17.83 -6.49
CA ARG A 222 -13.60 -18.01 -6.33
C ARG A 222 -13.22 -17.88 -4.85
N LEU A 223 -12.53 -18.87 -4.33
CA LEU A 223 -11.94 -18.87 -2.99
C LEU A 223 -10.43 -18.89 -3.13
N SER A 224 -9.77 -17.98 -2.43
CA SER A 224 -8.33 -17.91 -2.34
C SER A 224 -7.93 -17.81 -0.87
N VAL A 225 -7.01 -18.66 -0.42
CA VAL A 225 -6.55 -18.73 0.97
C VAL A 225 -5.03 -18.78 0.99
N ARG A 226 -4.41 -18.04 1.88
CA ARG A 226 -2.96 -18.07 2.12
C ARG A 226 -2.67 -18.07 3.61
N GLN A 227 -1.74 -18.91 4.02
CA GLN A 227 -1.12 -18.94 5.35
C GLN A 227 0.38 -18.87 5.20
N GLU A 228 1.03 -17.99 5.93
CA GLU A 228 2.49 -17.86 5.93
C GLU A 228 3.00 -17.71 7.37
N ASN A 229 4.12 -18.35 7.69
CA ASN A 229 4.80 -18.24 8.98
C ASN A 229 6.32 -18.10 8.75
N SER A 230 6.99 -17.40 9.65
CA SER A 230 8.45 -17.27 9.70
C SER A 230 8.90 -17.13 11.15
N ASP A 231 10.03 -17.75 11.50
CA ASP A 231 10.60 -17.68 12.85
C ASP A 231 11.35 -16.36 13.10
N GLY A 232 11.61 -15.57 12.05
CA GLY A 232 12.35 -14.32 12.14
C GLY A 232 13.85 -14.49 11.91
N TRP A 233 14.50 -13.45 11.40
CA TRP A 233 15.88 -13.50 10.93
C TRP A 233 16.90 -12.86 11.89
N ALA A 234 16.44 -12.11 12.91
CA ALA A 234 17.31 -11.49 13.89
C ALA A 234 17.12 -12.13 15.27
N LYS A 235 18.20 -12.14 16.07
CA LYS A 235 18.16 -12.60 17.46
C LYS A 235 18.22 -11.43 18.42
N ASN A 236 17.48 -11.52 19.50
CA ASN A 236 17.57 -10.58 20.59
C ASN A 236 18.51 -11.12 21.69
N ALA A 237 19.64 -10.45 21.88
CA ALA A 237 20.66 -10.87 22.83
C ALA A 237 20.18 -10.84 24.29
N SER A 238 19.30 -9.90 24.63
CA SER A 238 18.77 -9.77 26.01
C SER A 238 17.74 -10.84 26.36
N THR A 239 16.92 -11.25 25.40
CA THR A 239 15.83 -12.21 25.64
C THR A 239 16.13 -13.62 25.15
N GLY A 240 17.16 -13.79 24.32
CA GLY A 240 17.53 -15.05 23.68
C GLY A 240 16.56 -15.52 22.58
N LYS A 241 15.53 -14.72 22.25
CA LYS A 241 14.48 -15.07 21.27
C LYS A 241 14.74 -14.48 19.89
N ASP A 242 14.18 -15.11 18.87
CA ASP A 242 14.19 -14.58 17.52
C ASP A 242 13.20 -13.41 17.39
N VAL A 243 13.51 -12.45 16.50
CA VAL A 243 12.76 -11.22 16.25
C VAL A 243 12.54 -11.07 14.76
N GLY A 244 11.42 -10.45 14.39
CA GLY A 244 10.98 -10.38 13.01
C GLY A 244 10.18 -11.60 12.58
N ASN A 245 9.78 -12.44 13.54
CA ASN A 245 8.87 -13.56 13.29
C ASN A 245 7.46 -13.06 12.97
N PHE A 246 6.71 -13.85 12.21
CA PHE A 246 5.30 -13.56 11.92
C PHE A 246 4.51 -14.82 11.57
N GLY A 247 3.20 -14.75 11.81
CA GLY A 247 2.17 -15.60 11.23
C GLY A 247 1.15 -14.68 10.56
N ASP A 248 0.80 -14.96 9.29
CA ASP A 248 -0.05 -14.13 8.47
C ASP A 248 -1.05 -15.02 7.70
N PHE A 249 -2.30 -15.02 8.13
CA PHE A 249 -3.41 -15.70 7.46
C PHE A 249 -4.23 -14.69 6.67
N ALA A 250 -4.57 -15.02 5.44
CA ALA A 250 -5.49 -14.23 4.63
C ALA A 250 -6.37 -15.12 3.78
N ALA A 251 -7.63 -14.73 3.64
CA ALA A 251 -8.60 -15.38 2.76
C ALA A 251 -9.44 -14.36 2.02
N ARG A 252 -9.81 -14.69 0.78
CA ARG A 252 -10.71 -13.90 -0.05
C ARG A 252 -11.72 -14.83 -0.73
N PHE A 253 -12.99 -14.47 -0.62
CA PHE A 253 -14.08 -15.15 -1.30
C PHE A 253 -14.82 -14.16 -2.20
N GLN A 254 -14.97 -14.54 -3.47
CA GLN A 254 -15.62 -13.73 -4.48
C GLN A 254 -16.78 -14.50 -5.12
N THR A 255 -17.86 -13.77 -5.42
CA THR A 255 -19.01 -14.29 -6.17
C THR A 255 -19.30 -13.35 -7.33
N LEU A 256 -19.27 -13.88 -8.54
CA LEU A 256 -19.65 -13.18 -9.76
C LEU A 256 -20.99 -13.70 -10.22
N TRP A 257 -22.00 -12.82 -10.26
CA TRP A 257 -23.34 -13.13 -10.72
C TRP A 257 -23.74 -12.24 -11.91
N ARG A 258 -24.09 -12.89 -13.00
CA ARG A 258 -24.57 -12.27 -14.24
C ARG A 258 -26.01 -12.73 -14.51
N PRO A 259 -27.04 -12.04 -13.97
CA PRO A 259 -28.43 -12.39 -14.22
C PRO A 259 -28.84 -12.16 -15.68
N SER A 260 -28.16 -11.26 -16.40
CA SER A 260 -28.32 -11.00 -17.82
C SER A 260 -26.97 -10.59 -18.44
N ASP A 261 -26.92 -10.48 -19.77
CA ASP A 261 -25.73 -10.03 -20.50
C ASP A 261 -25.36 -8.57 -20.17
N ASP A 262 -26.34 -7.77 -19.75
CA ASP A 262 -26.16 -6.34 -19.46
C ASP A 262 -25.90 -6.03 -17.98
N LEU A 263 -26.05 -7.00 -17.07
CA LEU A 263 -25.98 -6.77 -15.64
C LEU A 263 -25.06 -7.76 -14.95
N GLU A 264 -24.09 -7.24 -14.20
CA GLU A 264 -23.11 -8.01 -13.46
C GLU A 264 -22.99 -7.50 -12.02
N PHE A 265 -22.92 -8.43 -11.07
CA PHE A 265 -22.60 -8.18 -9.68
C PHE A 265 -21.35 -8.98 -9.29
N LEU A 266 -20.35 -8.31 -8.72
CA LEU A 266 -19.18 -8.93 -8.12
C LEU A 266 -19.15 -8.61 -6.63
N LEU A 267 -19.46 -9.58 -5.80
CA LEU A 267 -19.23 -9.53 -4.35
C LEU A 267 -17.83 -10.00 -4.05
N ASN A 268 -17.10 -9.23 -3.26
CA ASN A 268 -15.76 -9.58 -2.75
C ASN A 268 -15.77 -9.46 -1.23
N THR A 269 -15.37 -10.51 -0.53
CA THR A 269 -15.20 -10.52 0.92
C THR A 269 -13.78 -11.00 1.25
N HIS A 270 -13.15 -10.37 2.22
CA HIS A 270 -11.80 -10.76 2.63
C HIS A 270 -11.58 -10.64 4.14
N VAL A 271 -10.62 -11.39 4.63
CA VAL A 271 -10.20 -11.40 6.03
C VAL A 271 -8.69 -11.62 6.11
N ARG A 272 -8.06 -10.99 7.10
CA ARG A 272 -6.67 -11.23 7.46
C ARG A 272 -6.51 -11.28 8.98
N ASP A 273 -5.71 -12.23 9.48
CA ASP A 273 -5.21 -12.28 10.87
C ASP A 273 -3.68 -12.41 10.81
N MET A 274 -3.01 -11.38 11.31
CA MET A 274 -1.56 -11.31 11.32
C MET A 274 -1.06 -11.05 12.73
N GLN A 275 -0.06 -11.84 13.14
CA GLN A 275 0.63 -11.70 14.41
C GLN A 275 2.14 -11.74 14.17
N SER A 276 2.88 -10.85 14.83
CA SER A 276 4.34 -10.79 14.72
C SER A 276 4.99 -10.29 16.01
N SER A 277 6.29 -10.54 16.14
CA SER A 277 7.11 -9.67 16.98
C SER A 277 7.26 -8.30 16.32
N ASN A 278 7.77 -7.32 17.05
CA ASN A 278 8.17 -6.06 16.43
C ASN A 278 9.31 -6.32 15.42
N VAL A 279 9.44 -5.42 14.45
CA VAL A 279 10.60 -5.43 13.54
C VAL A 279 11.89 -5.26 14.33
N PRO A 280 13.00 -5.86 13.87
CA PRO A 280 14.29 -5.68 14.54
C PRO A 280 14.76 -4.23 14.44
N TYR A 281 14.71 -3.50 15.55
CA TYR A 281 15.33 -2.19 15.69
C TYR A 281 16.64 -2.29 16.45
N TYR A 282 17.57 -1.43 16.07
CA TYR A 282 18.91 -1.32 16.64
C TYR A 282 19.10 0.09 17.17
N SER A 283 19.58 0.21 18.39
CA SER A 283 19.93 1.49 18.98
C SER A 283 21.44 1.74 18.76
N ALA A 284 21.79 2.92 18.27
CA ALA A 284 23.16 3.39 18.24
C ALA A 284 23.28 4.75 18.90
N SER A 285 24.26 4.91 19.74
CA SER A 285 24.58 6.15 20.41
C SER A 285 25.98 6.60 20.02
N GLY A 286 26.11 7.90 19.70
CA GLY A 286 27.40 8.54 19.47
C GLY A 286 28.20 8.74 20.75
N THR A 287 27.54 9.09 21.86
CA THR A 287 28.21 9.50 23.10
C THR A 287 27.39 9.24 24.38
N SER A 288 26.29 8.50 24.32
CA SER A 288 25.37 8.41 25.43
C SER A 288 25.75 7.33 26.45
N VAL A 289 25.48 7.64 27.71
CA VAL A 289 25.57 6.81 28.91
C VAL A 289 24.78 5.47 28.77
N TYR A 290 23.97 5.33 27.74
CA TYR A 290 23.04 4.21 27.49
C TYR A 290 23.53 3.19 26.45
N SER A 291 24.76 3.26 25.96
CA SER A 291 25.29 2.31 24.96
C SER A 291 26.34 1.36 25.54
N PRO A 292 25.98 0.39 26.39
CA PRO A 292 26.95 -0.62 26.79
C PRO A 292 27.11 -1.74 25.76
N LEU A 293 26.24 -1.88 24.77
CA LEU A 293 26.20 -3.08 23.93
C LEU A 293 26.08 -2.73 22.46
N LYS A 294 27.21 -2.43 21.80
CA LYS A 294 27.29 -2.53 20.36
C LYS A 294 27.11 -4.00 20.00
N THR A 295 25.97 -4.35 19.42
CA THR A 295 25.90 -5.58 18.67
C THR A 295 26.75 -5.40 17.41
N SER A 296 27.78 -6.18 17.28
CA SER A 296 28.71 -6.14 16.15
C SER A 296 28.09 -6.70 14.86
N SER A 297 26.90 -7.28 14.92
CA SER A 297 26.20 -7.95 13.84
C SER A 297 24.84 -7.30 13.56
N ARG A 298 24.50 -7.17 12.29
CA ARG A 298 23.18 -6.71 11.82
C ARG A 298 22.05 -7.72 12.08
N ASP A 299 22.38 -8.90 12.59
CA ASP A 299 21.46 -10.00 12.86
C ASP A 299 21.14 -10.13 14.36
N TRP A 300 21.65 -9.24 15.20
CA TRP A 300 21.42 -9.24 16.64
C TRP A 300 20.89 -7.89 17.11
N THR A 301 19.72 -7.90 17.75
CA THR A 301 19.18 -6.77 18.51
C THR A 301 19.48 -6.93 19.99
N ASN A 302 19.21 -5.91 20.78
CA ASN A 302 19.49 -5.94 22.20
C ASN A 302 18.42 -5.20 23.02
N SER A 303 17.17 -5.51 22.75
CA SER A 303 16.02 -4.97 23.46
C SER A 303 15.66 -5.86 24.66
N ASN A 304 15.31 -5.28 25.80
CA ASN A 304 14.87 -6.05 26.96
C ASN A 304 13.49 -6.72 26.79
N VAL A 305 12.77 -6.37 25.71
CA VAL A 305 11.47 -6.94 25.34
C VAL A 305 11.40 -7.23 23.84
N ASN A 306 10.91 -8.42 23.52
CA ASN A 306 10.40 -8.68 22.20
C ASN A 306 8.98 -8.13 22.11
N GLY A 307 8.80 -6.98 21.48
CA GLY A 307 7.46 -6.43 21.29
C GLY A 307 6.56 -7.36 20.48
N ARG A 308 5.26 -7.12 20.52
CA ARG A 308 4.25 -7.89 19.77
C ARG A 308 3.37 -6.96 18.97
N GLN A 309 3.04 -7.39 17.78
CA GLN A 309 2.07 -6.75 16.91
C GLN A 309 0.98 -7.76 16.51
N ALA A 310 -0.25 -7.30 16.42
CA ALA A 310 -1.37 -8.08 15.92
C ALA A 310 -2.28 -7.18 15.08
N LEU A 311 -2.76 -7.69 13.95
CA LEU A 311 -3.74 -7.04 13.09
C LEU A 311 -4.79 -8.07 12.69
N VAL A 312 -6.06 -7.74 12.93
CA VAL A 312 -7.19 -8.41 12.29
C VAL A 312 -7.86 -7.40 11.38
N SER A 313 -8.07 -7.73 10.13
CA SER A 313 -8.80 -6.89 9.19
C SER A 313 -9.79 -7.71 8.38
N GLU A 314 -10.89 -7.08 8.02
CA GLU A 314 -11.96 -7.68 7.24
C GLU A 314 -12.62 -6.62 6.37
N GLY A 315 -13.12 -7.03 5.23
CA GLY A 315 -13.82 -6.12 4.33
C GLY A 315 -14.79 -6.83 3.41
N VAL A 316 -15.72 -6.04 2.90
CA VAL A 316 -16.69 -6.47 1.89
C VAL A 316 -16.90 -5.36 0.87
N SER A 317 -16.92 -5.71 -0.41
CA SER A 317 -17.31 -4.79 -1.47
C SER A 317 -18.28 -5.45 -2.45
N LEU A 318 -19.21 -4.65 -2.97
CA LEU A 318 -20.12 -5.02 -4.03
C LEU A 318 -19.92 -4.09 -5.22
N HIS A 319 -19.48 -4.67 -6.33
CA HIS A 319 -19.37 -3.98 -7.61
C HIS A 319 -20.55 -4.38 -8.47
N THR A 320 -21.31 -3.39 -8.92
CA THR A 320 -22.41 -3.55 -9.87
C THR A 320 -22.01 -2.88 -11.18
N THR A 321 -22.06 -3.61 -12.29
CA THR A 321 -21.86 -3.06 -13.62
C THR A 321 -23.10 -3.31 -14.45
N TRP A 322 -23.67 -2.24 -15.00
CA TRP A 322 -24.87 -2.29 -15.81
C TRP A 322 -24.69 -1.55 -17.14
N HIS A 323 -25.11 -2.19 -18.21
CA HIS A 323 -25.06 -1.64 -19.58
C HIS A 323 -26.49 -1.33 -20.04
N PRO A 324 -27.07 -0.14 -19.70
CA PRO A 324 -28.46 0.20 -20.00
C PRO A 324 -28.77 0.42 -21.50
N GLY A 325 -27.81 0.13 -22.35
CA GLY A 325 -27.91 0.40 -23.80
C GLY A 325 -27.27 1.75 -24.20
N HIS A 326 -27.40 2.12 -25.46
CA HIS A 326 -26.85 3.36 -26.05
C HIS A 326 -25.34 3.59 -25.81
N GLY A 327 -24.57 2.51 -25.59
CA GLY A 327 -23.14 2.59 -25.29
C GLY A 327 -22.79 3.13 -23.90
N LEU A 328 -23.77 3.19 -22.98
CA LEU A 328 -23.56 3.62 -21.61
C LEU A 328 -23.13 2.45 -20.73
N THR A 329 -22.29 2.74 -19.76
CA THR A 329 -21.93 1.82 -18.67
C THR A 329 -22.12 2.53 -17.34
N PHE A 330 -23.00 1.99 -16.50
CA PHE A 330 -23.15 2.41 -15.12
C PHE A 330 -22.37 1.48 -14.20
N THR A 331 -21.62 2.03 -13.25
CA THR A 331 -20.88 1.28 -12.23
C THR A 331 -21.23 1.83 -10.84
N SER A 332 -21.56 0.94 -9.90
CA SER A 332 -21.71 1.25 -8.48
C SER A 332 -20.77 0.39 -7.67
N ILE A 333 -20.02 1.01 -6.74
CA ILE A 333 -19.12 0.31 -5.83
C ILE A 333 -19.46 0.72 -4.41
N THR A 334 -19.96 -0.24 -3.63
CA THR A 334 -20.20 -0.10 -2.19
C THR A 334 -19.17 -0.89 -1.44
N ALA A 335 -18.48 -0.31 -0.45
CA ALA A 335 -17.45 -1.02 0.30
C ALA A 335 -17.49 -0.66 1.79
N PHE A 336 -17.11 -1.65 2.60
CA PHE A 336 -16.91 -1.57 4.04
C PHE A 336 -15.57 -2.23 4.38
N GLU A 337 -14.75 -1.55 5.20
CA GLU A 337 -13.48 -2.06 5.70
C GLU A 337 -13.37 -1.83 7.22
N ASN A 338 -12.88 -2.81 7.93
CA ASN A 338 -12.66 -2.80 9.37
C ASN A 338 -11.29 -3.38 9.70
N ALA A 339 -10.54 -2.76 10.63
CA ALA A 339 -9.31 -3.34 11.14
C ALA A 339 -9.13 -3.06 12.63
N GLN A 340 -8.50 -3.98 13.33
CA GLN A 340 -8.05 -3.82 14.69
C GLN A 340 -6.57 -4.15 14.78
N ARG A 341 -5.77 -3.15 15.13
CA ARG A 341 -4.33 -3.31 15.34
C ARG A 341 -4.02 -3.12 16.81
N ARG A 342 -3.13 -3.96 17.34
CA ARG A 342 -2.54 -3.82 18.66
C ARG A 342 -1.04 -3.99 18.56
N GLN A 343 -0.31 -3.13 19.27
CA GLN A 343 1.15 -3.20 19.32
C GLN A 343 1.61 -2.92 20.74
N THR A 344 2.58 -3.69 21.20
CA THR A 344 3.33 -3.43 22.42
C THR A 344 4.81 -3.51 22.10
N GLY A 345 5.63 -2.71 22.76
CA GLY A 345 7.06 -2.73 22.44
C GLY A 345 7.91 -2.02 23.44
N ASP A 346 9.20 -2.21 23.25
CA ASP A 346 10.24 -1.41 23.83
C ASP A 346 10.29 -0.06 23.09
N GLY A 347 10.33 1.03 23.82
CA GLY A 347 10.41 2.38 23.25
C GLY A 347 11.86 2.86 23.07
N ASP A 348 12.85 2.25 23.72
CA ASP A 348 14.25 2.66 23.66
C ASP A 348 15.17 1.66 22.91
N TYR A 349 14.68 0.45 22.67
CA TYR A 349 15.40 -0.62 21.97
C TYR A 349 16.77 -0.96 22.57
N THR A 350 16.88 -0.87 23.91
CA THR A 350 18.08 -1.20 24.67
C THR A 350 17.79 -2.34 25.67
N PRO A 351 18.83 -2.95 26.30
CA PRO A 351 18.62 -3.93 27.36
C PRO A 351 18.13 -3.33 28.68
N LEU A 352 18.00 -2.01 28.75
CA LEU A 352 17.55 -1.30 29.93
C LEU A 352 16.03 -1.20 29.97
N GLU A 353 15.44 -1.22 31.17
CA GLU A 353 14.01 -0.98 31.37
C GLU A 353 13.75 0.54 31.39
N TYR A 354 13.77 1.17 30.23
CA TYR A 354 13.75 2.61 30.12
C TYR A 354 12.45 3.16 29.53
N SER A 355 11.90 2.52 28.49
CA SER A 355 10.70 2.95 27.82
C SER A 355 9.86 1.78 27.34
N ARG A 356 8.55 1.92 27.46
CA ARG A 356 7.54 1.00 26.95
C ARG A 356 6.53 1.74 26.10
N SER A 357 6.01 1.07 25.07
CA SER A 357 4.94 1.58 24.24
C SER A 357 3.78 0.60 24.11
N TYR A 358 2.59 1.15 24.01
CA TYR A 358 1.35 0.45 23.70
C TYR A 358 0.57 1.26 22.67
N ASP A 359 -0.03 0.56 21.71
CA ASP A 359 -0.82 1.16 20.66
C ASP A 359 -2.01 0.23 20.33
N LYS A 360 -3.21 0.80 20.28
CA LYS A 360 -4.43 0.11 19.84
C LYS A 360 -5.18 1.02 18.90
N LEU A 361 -5.24 0.62 17.63
CA LEU A 361 -5.87 1.35 16.55
C LEU A 361 -7.04 0.56 15.98
N HIS A 362 -8.18 1.24 15.75
CA HIS A 362 -9.38 0.66 15.16
C HIS A 362 -10.00 1.60 14.13
N PRO A 363 -9.54 1.58 12.86
CA PRO A 363 -10.20 2.24 11.75
C PRO A 363 -11.38 1.41 11.24
N VAL A 364 -12.48 2.10 10.91
CA VAL A 364 -13.66 1.57 10.22
C VAL A 364 -14.03 2.52 9.11
N GLN A 365 -14.13 2.07 7.87
CA GLN A 365 -14.51 2.91 6.73
C GLN A 365 -15.66 2.33 5.93
N VAL A 366 -16.46 3.22 5.35
CA VAL A 366 -17.52 2.93 4.37
C VAL A 366 -17.32 3.84 3.17
N SER A 367 -17.52 3.33 1.97
CA SER A 367 -17.49 4.14 0.76
C SER A 367 -18.55 3.73 -0.23
N GLN A 368 -19.03 4.71 -1.02
CA GLN A 368 -19.93 4.54 -2.14
C GLN A 368 -19.44 5.34 -3.31
N GLU A 369 -19.27 4.71 -4.46
CA GLU A 369 -18.95 5.37 -5.72
C GLU A 369 -19.98 5.03 -6.78
N PHE A 370 -20.44 6.04 -7.52
CA PHE A 370 -21.26 5.89 -8.71
C PHE A 370 -20.52 6.48 -9.90
N ARG A 371 -20.49 5.74 -11.00
CA ARG A 371 -19.91 6.18 -12.27
C ARG A 371 -20.88 5.91 -13.41
N LEU A 372 -21.00 6.85 -14.32
CA LEU A 372 -21.66 6.69 -15.60
C LEU A 372 -20.65 7.06 -16.70
N ALA A 373 -20.44 6.17 -17.65
CA ALA A 373 -19.48 6.33 -18.73
C ALA A 373 -20.12 6.09 -20.09
N SER A 374 -19.71 6.87 -21.08
CA SER A 374 -20.04 6.64 -22.49
C SER A 374 -19.14 5.57 -23.10
N ASP A 375 -19.49 5.09 -24.30
CA ASP A 375 -18.58 4.28 -25.12
C ASP A 375 -17.27 5.04 -25.38
N PRO A 376 -16.08 4.44 -25.10
CA PRO A 376 -14.79 5.08 -25.30
C PRO A 376 -14.44 5.39 -26.76
N HIS A 377 -15.15 4.81 -27.72
CA HIS A 377 -14.92 5.01 -29.16
C HIS A 377 -15.76 6.15 -29.76
N GLN A 378 -16.61 6.80 -28.98
CA GLN A 378 -17.34 7.99 -29.43
C GLN A 378 -16.39 9.18 -29.63
N ARG A 379 -16.79 10.12 -30.50
CA ARG A 379 -16.04 11.36 -30.72
C ARG A 379 -15.79 12.13 -29.42
N ILE A 380 -16.75 12.11 -28.52
CA ILE A 380 -16.68 12.67 -27.17
C ILE A 380 -16.95 11.49 -26.21
N ALA A 381 -15.88 10.93 -25.67
CA ALA A 381 -15.94 9.88 -24.66
C ALA A 381 -15.85 10.52 -23.27
N TRP A 382 -16.81 10.25 -22.38
CA TRP A 382 -16.87 10.88 -21.07
C TRP A 382 -17.15 9.87 -19.95
N ILE A 383 -16.75 10.22 -18.75
CA ILE A 383 -17.11 9.58 -17.49
C ILE A 383 -17.50 10.65 -16.50
N ALA A 384 -18.60 10.45 -15.77
CA ALA A 384 -19.00 11.30 -14.66
C ALA A 384 -19.30 10.44 -13.44
N GLY A 385 -19.05 10.95 -12.24
CA GLY A 385 -19.29 10.19 -11.04
C GLY A 385 -19.45 11.03 -9.78
N ALA A 386 -19.93 10.34 -8.75
CA ALA A 386 -20.05 10.85 -7.39
C ALA A 386 -19.45 9.85 -6.42
N TYR A 387 -18.83 10.36 -5.36
CA TYR A 387 -18.15 9.56 -4.35
C TYR A 387 -18.48 10.06 -2.96
N TYR A 388 -18.80 9.14 -2.06
CA TYR A 388 -18.95 9.37 -0.63
C TYR A 388 -18.04 8.44 0.15
N PHE A 389 -17.45 8.97 1.21
CA PHE A 389 -16.55 8.24 2.11
C PHE A 389 -16.75 8.68 3.54
N HIS A 390 -16.86 7.72 4.44
CA HIS A 390 -16.86 7.94 5.88
C HIS A 390 -15.84 7.03 6.55
N GLU A 391 -15.03 7.57 7.45
CA GLU A 391 -14.12 6.81 8.33
C GLU A 391 -14.28 7.25 9.76
N THR A 392 -14.33 6.29 10.68
CA THR A 392 -14.11 6.48 12.11
C THR A 392 -12.81 5.78 12.50
N LEU A 393 -11.88 6.52 13.07
CA LEU A 393 -10.58 6.02 13.54
C LEU A 393 -10.50 6.26 15.04
N ASN A 394 -10.52 5.17 15.83
CA ASN A 394 -10.30 5.20 17.27
C ASN A 394 -8.87 4.75 17.56
N ASP A 395 -8.16 5.52 18.36
CA ASP A 395 -6.76 5.26 18.72
C ASP A 395 -6.54 5.40 20.22
N HIS A 396 -5.72 4.52 20.77
CA HIS A 396 -5.22 4.61 22.12
C HIS A 396 -3.72 4.32 22.12
N TYR A 397 -2.93 5.35 22.26
CA TYR A 397 -1.48 5.29 22.34
C TYR A 397 -1.02 5.63 23.75
N ALA A 398 -0.18 4.78 24.36
CA ALA A 398 0.40 5.02 25.66
C ALA A 398 1.92 4.76 25.64
N THR A 399 2.65 5.62 26.34
CA THR A 399 4.09 5.44 26.59
C THR A 399 4.36 5.56 28.08
N ALA A 400 5.33 4.80 28.53
CA ALA A 400 5.88 4.97 29.86
C ALA A 400 7.40 5.07 29.75
N THR A 401 7.99 6.09 30.37
CA THR A 401 9.43 6.40 30.24
C THR A 401 10.00 6.69 31.63
N LEU A 402 11.10 6.06 31.98
CA LEU A 402 11.87 6.37 33.17
C LEU A 402 12.77 7.60 32.90
N PRO A 403 12.96 8.52 33.85
CA PRO A 403 13.90 9.62 33.71
C PRO A 403 15.34 9.11 33.55
N PRO A 404 16.19 9.84 32.78
CA PRO A 404 17.60 9.52 32.65
C PRO A 404 18.31 9.45 34.02
N GLY A 405 19.03 8.35 34.26
CA GLY A 405 19.76 8.14 35.52
C GLY A 405 18.95 7.63 36.68
N ALA A 406 17.66 7.29 36.49
CA ALA A 406 16.88 6.62 37.52
C ALA A 406 17.45 5.24 37.81
N PRO A 407 17.66 4.86 39.09
CA PRO A 407 18.06 3.52 39.45
C PRO A 407 17.00 2.51 39.03
N THR A 408 17.41 1.39 38.48
CA THR A 408 16.54 0.28 38.00
C THR A 408 15.80 -0.44 39.15
N THR A 409 16.07 -0.03 40.40
CA THR A 409 15.36 -0.56 41.60
C THR A 409 14.09 0.25 41.89
N PRO A 410 13.02 -0.37 42.38
CA PRO A 410 11.69 0.24 42.56
C PRO A 410 11.62 1.39 43.57
N ALA A 411 12.69 1.71 44.25
CA ALA A 411 12.72 2.70 45.30
C ALA A 411 13.05 4.11 44.77
N ILE A 412 12.07 4.85 44.34
CA ILE A 412 11.76 6.20 44.86
C ILE A 412 12.16 7.42 44.06
N ILE A 413 13.16 7.49 43.13
CA ILE A 413 13.66 8.82 42.75
C ILE A 413 13.34 9.20 41.29
N GLY A 414 12.86 8.32 40.48
CA GLY A 414 12.44 8.61 39.12
C GLY A 414 11.20 7.84 38.78
N GLN A 415 10.05 8.33 39.20
CA GLN A 415 8.79 7.71 38.77
C GLN A 415 8.67 7.82 37.26
N PRO A 416 8.30 6.74 36.53
CA PRO A 416 8.14 6.78 35.09
C PRO A 416 7.13 7.85 34.72
N ALA A 417 7.47 8.67 33.73
CA ALA A 417 6.49 9.53 33.08
C ALA A 417 5.60 8.64 32.24
N PHE A 418 4.33 8.60 32.55
CA PHE A 418 3.31 7.91 31.78
C PHE A 418 2.54 8.92 30.95
N THR A 419 2.38 8.67 29.67
CA THR A 419 1.52 9.46 28.79
C THR A 419 0.54 8.53 28.11
N SER A 420 -0.75 8.84 28.20
CA SER A 420 -1.82 8.13 27.52
C SER A 420 -2.61 9.13 26.68
N THR A 421 -2.70 8.89 25.40
CA THR A 421 -3.48 9.68 24.45
C THR A 421 -4.52 8.78 23.82
N GLN A 422 -5.78 9.20 23.94
CA GLN A 422 -6.91 8.53 23.31
C GLN A 422 -7.59 9.53 22.38
N TYR A 423 -7.94 9.10 21.19
CA TYR A 423 -8.73 9.96 20.32
C TYR A 423 -9.66 9.17 19.41
N ARG A 424 -10.72 9.87 18.99
CA ARG A 424 -11.62 9.48 17.93
C ARG A 424 -11.56 10.54 16.85
N GLN A 425 -11.15 10.16 15.65
CA GLN A 425 -11.24 11.02 14.47
C GLN A 425 -12.31 10.49 13.52
N THR A 426 -13.22 11.36 13.08
CA THR A 426 -14.15 11.05 12.01
C THR A 426 -13.78 11.86 10.77
N THR A 427 -13.92 11.25 9.60
CA THR A 427 -13.66 11.87 8.31
C THR A 427 -14.85 11.59 7.41
N ASP A 428 -15.54 12.64 6.98
CA ASP A 428 -16.56 12.60 5.94
C ASP A 428 -16.02 13.27 4.69
N SER A 429 -16.18 12.63 3.53
CA SER A 429 -15.71 13.17 2.26
C SER A 429 -16.77 12.95 1.19
N PHE A 430 -17.11 14.02 0.48
CA PHE A 430 -17.99 13.97 -0.67
C PHE A 430 -17.30 14.55 -1.90
N ALA A 431 -17.49 13.93 -3.07
CA ALA A 431 -16.94 14.46 -4.31
C ALA A 431 -17.83 14.20 -5.51
N ILE A 432 -17.76 15.12 -6.48
CA ILE A 432 -18.28 14.94 -7.83
C ILE A 432 -17.14 15.15 -8.82
N PHE A 433 -17.13 14.37 -9.89
CA PHE A 433 -16.07 14.42 -10.87
C PHE A 433 -16.56 14.11 -12.27
N GLY A 434 -15.82 14.60 -13.24
CA GLY A 434 -16.00 14.26 -14.64
C GLY A 434 -14.66 14.28 -15.38
N ASN A 435 -14.54 13.42 -16.37
CA ASN A 435 -13.43 13.39 -17.30
C ASN A 435 -13.94 13.14 -18.70
N THR A 436 -13.33 13.77 -19.69
CA THR A 436 -13.75 13.71 -21.08
C THR A 436 -12.54 13.54 -21.99
N THR A 437 -12.63 12.67 -22.98
CA THR A 437 -11.68 12.57 -24.09
C THR A 437 -12.38 12.97 -25.37
N ILE A 438 -11.87 14.01 -26.04
CA ILE A 438 -12.36 14.52 -27.31
C ILE A 438 -11.43 14.08 -28.42
N HIS A 439 -11.89 13.19 -29.28
CA HIS A 439 -11.18 12.77 -30.49
C HIS A 439 -11.39 13.86 -31.59
N VAL A 440 -10.46 14.82 -31.62
CA VAL A 440 -10.58 16.00 -32.51
C VAL A 440 -10.39 15.59 -33.95
N VAL A 441 -9.29 14.88 -34.23
CA VAL A 441 -8.96 14.26 -35.53
C VAL A 441 -8.24 12.91 -35.25
N PRO A 442 -8.08 12.02 -36.25
CA PRO A 442 -7.49 10.68 -36.02
C PRO A 442 -6.10 10.66 -35.36
N TRP A 443 -5.34 11.72 -35.49
CA TRP A 443 -3.99 11.86 -34.95
C TRP A 443 -3.90 12.78 -33.73
N PHE A 444 -5.00 13.43 -33.30
CA PHE A 444 -4.99 14.33 -32.16
C PHE A 444 -6.27 14.21 -31.33
N GLN A 445 -6.09 14.02 -30.04
CA GLN A 445 -7.15 14.01 -29.06
C GLN A 445 -6.73 14.80 -27.80
N VAL A 446 -7.71 15.27 -27.06
CA VAL A 446 -7.51 15.98 -25.78
C VAL A 446 -8.36 15.26 -24.74
N ALA A 447 -7.71 14.77 -23.69
CA ALA A 447 -8.39 14.34 -22.48
C ALA A 447 -8.28 15.41 -21.39
N GLY A 448 -9.24 15.43 -20.48
CA GLY A 448 -9.20 16.32 -19.33
C GLY A 448 -10.33 16.06 -18.37
N GLY A 449 -10.11 16.39 -17.13
CA GLY A 449 -11.05 16.15 -16.05
C GLY A 449 -11.04 17.23 -14.98
N VAL A 450 -12.11 17.23 -14.19
CA VAL A 450 -12.27 18.08 -13.02
C VAL A 450 -12.96 17.28 -11.91
N ARG A 451 -12.53 17.52 -10.68
CA ARG A 451 -13.15 16.96 -9.47
C ARG A 451 -13.24 18.04 -8.41
N TRP A 452 -14.42 18.21 -7.86
CA TRP A 452 -14.62 18.94 -6.62
C TRP A 452 -14.74 17.95 -5.47
N THR A 453 -14.02 18.19 -4.37
CA THR A 453 -14.07 17.36 -3.17
C THR A 453 -14.27 18.26 -1.96
N HIS A 454 -15.13 17.84 -1.02
CA HIS A 454 -15.35 18.47 0.27
C HIS A 454 -15.05 17.45 1.36
N ASP A 455 -14.10 17.77 2.24
CA ASP A 455 -13.70 16.97 3.40
C ASP A 455 -14.14 17.68 4.69
N HIS A 456 -14.73 16.93 5.62
CA HIS A 456 -15.00 17.34 6.98
C HIS A 456 -14.35 16.36 7.95
N LEU A 457 -13.43 16.86 8.78
CA LEU A 457 -12.76 16.08 9.82
C LEU A 457 -13.16 16.62 11.18
N ARG A 458 -13.46 15.70 12.11
CA ARG A 458 -13.67 15.99 13.52
C ARG A 458 -12.70 15.16 14.35
N LEU A 459 -12.10 15.78 15.37
CA LEU A 459 -11.22 15.14 16.33
C LEU A 459 -11.76 15.38 17.75
N ASP A 460 -11.94 14.29 18.49
CA ASP A 460 -12.16 14.28 19.94
C ASP A 460 -10.97 13.56 20.55
N LEU A 461 -10.10 14.29 21.27
CA LEU A 461 -8.81 13.81 21.77
C LEU A 461 -8.63 14.20 23.23
N ASP A 462 -8.20 13.23 24.04
CA ASP A 462 -7.79 13.42 25.43
C ASP A 462 -6.40 12.81 25.63
N SER A 463 -5.51 13.58 26.25
CA SER A 463 -4.16 13.14 26.61
C SER A 463 -3.86 13.47 28.07
N VAL A 464 -3.38 12.49 28.78
CA VAL A 464 -3.04 12.59 30.19
C VAL A 464 -1.58 12.20 30.40
N GLN A 465 -0.86 13.03 31.13
CA GLN A 465 0.45 12.70 31.64
C GLN A 465 0.41 12.54 33.17
N ALA A 466 1.03 11.49 33.67
CA ALA A 466 1.09 11.21 35.07
C ALA A 466 2.46 10.65 35.50
N ARG A 467 2.81 10.79 36.78
CA ARG A 467 3.88 9.97 37.37
C ARG A 467 3.23 8.68 37.88
N SER A 468 3.69 7.54 37.38
CA SER A 468 3.17 6.25 37.82
C SER A 468 4.13 5.58 38.78
N PRO A 469 3.66 5.06 39.93
CA PRO A 469 4.48 4.24 40.84
C PRO A 469 4.69 2.81 40.32
N VAL A 470 4.17 2.48 39.14
CA VAL A 470 4.23 1.10 38.59
C VAL A 470 5.63 0.80 38.15
N SER A 471 6.27 -0.17 38.80
CA SER A 471 7.45 -0.86 38.29
C SER A 471 7.07 -1.67 37.06
N PHE A 472 7.82 -1.53 35.96
CA PHE A 472 7.71 -2.43 34.82
C PHE A 472 8.27 -3.83 35.12
N ALA A 473 8.93 -4.02 36.27
CA ALA A 473 9.48 -5.31 36.67
C ALA A 473 8.36 -6.30 36.97
N GLY A 474 8.31 -7.33 36.19
CA GLY A 474 7.36 -8.43 36.27
C GLY A 474 6.10 -8.19 35.43
N ASN A 475 5.95 -8.95 34.36
CA ASN A 475 4.73 -9.25 33.58
C ASN A 475 3.50 -8.33 33.77
N ALA A 476 3.69 -7.03 33.85
CA ALA A 476 2.59 -6.07 33.88
C ALA A 476 1.92 -6.06 32.48
N THR A 477 1.15 -7.11 32.22
CA THR A 477 0.40 -7.31 30.99
C THR A 477 -0.64 -6.20 30.72
N ASN A 478 -0.84 -5.29 31.68
CA ASN A 478 -1.89 -4.28 31.64
C ASN A 478 -1.47 -2.89 32.18
N TRP A 479 -0.19 -2.54 32.11
CA TRP A 479 0.28 -1.22 32.56
C TRP A 479 -0.41 -0.04 31.84
N TRP A 480 -0.89 -0.26 30.62
CA TRP A 480 -1.66 0.72 29.84
C TRP A 480 -3.13 0.87 30.28
N ASN A 481 -3.67 -0.08 31.04
CA ASN A 481 -5.01 0.05 31.66
C ASN A 481 -5.00 0.90 32.92
N ALA A 482 -4.00 1.72 33.09
CA ALA A 482 -3.73 2.54 34.23
C ALA A 482 -4.75 3.66 34.49
N GLN A 483 -5.97 3.58 33.98
CA GLN A 483 -7.09 4.42 34.47
C GLN A 483 -7.29 4.34 35.99
N ASN A 484 -6.78 3.26 36.60
CA ASN A 484 -6.85 3.05 38.05
C ASN A 484 -5.57 3.43 38.83
N VAL A 485 -4.51 3.91 38.20
CA VAL A 485 -3.17 4.08 38.81
C VAL A 485 -2.57 5.47 38.56
N LEU A 486 -3.29 6.36 37.88
CA LEU A 486 -2.79 7.70 37.53
C LEU A 486 -2.85 8.63 38.77
N SER A 487 -1.79 8.67 39.56
CA SER A 487 -1.63 9.66 40.62
C SER A 487 -0.14 9.91 40.90
N PRO A 488 0.33 11.16 41.00
CA PRO A 488 -0.41 12.36 40.61
C PRO A 488 -0.41 12.62 39.10
N ILE A 489 -1.50 13.20 38.61
CA ILE A 489 -1.58 13.71 37.23
C ILE A 489 -0.65 14.93 37.15
N THR A 490 0.23 14.93 36.12
CA THR A 490 1.22 16.00 35.92
C THR A 490 0.92 16.86 34.70
N GLY A 491 0.04 16.40 33.78
CA GLY A 491 -0.39 17.15 32.63
C GLY A 491 -1.70 16.60 32.05
N ILE A 492 -2.52 17.50 31.52
CA ILE A 492 -3.75 17.18 30.78
C ILE A 492 -3.80 18.06 29.53
N ASP A 493 -4.22 17.51 28.42
CA ASP A 493 -4.56 18.23 27.21
C ASP A 493 -5.76 17.56 26.54
N SER A 494 -6.71 18.37 26.08
CA SER A 494 -7.91 17.89 25.39
C SER A 494 -8.21 18.77 24.20
N TYR A 495 -8.66 18.15 23.11
CA TYR A 495 -9.12 18.85 21.92
C TYR A 495 -10.42 18.23 21.41
N HIS A 496 -11.44 19.08 21.23
CA HIS A 496 -12.73 18.69 20.65
C HIS A 496 -13.11 19.70 19.58
N GLY A 497 -13.07 19.30 18.32
CA GLY A 497 -13.35 20.25 17.24
C GLY A 497 -13.34 19.60 15.87
N GLY A 498 -13.78 20.39 14.89
CA GLY A 498 -13.82 19.97 13.50
C GLY A 498 -13.30 21.03 12.55
N LYS A 499 -12.93 20.62 11.35
CA LYS A 499 -12.47 21.49 10.25
C LYS A 499 -12.94 20.91 8.93
N SER A 500 -13.38 21.80 8.05
CA SER A 500 -13.73 21.43 6.68
C SER A 500 -12.78 22.11 5.70
N TRP A 501 -12.56 21.43 4.58
CA TRP A 501 -11.81 21.94 3.44
C TRP A 501 -12.52 21.53 2.14
N SER A 502 -12.38 22.37 1.12
CA SER A 502 -12.80 22.05 -0.25
C SER A 502 -11.63 22.19 -1.19
N ASN A 503 -11.53 21.33 -2.17
CA ASN A 503 -10.50 21.35 -3.19
C ASN A 503 -11.11 21.09 -4.57
N VAL A 504 -10.55 21.72 -5.60
CA VAL A 504 -10.84 21.42 -7.01
C VAL A 504 -9.56 20.91 -7.63
N SER A 505 -9.55 19.66 -8.06
CA SER A 505 -8.46 19.06 -8.83
C SER A 505 -8.81 19.01 -10.31
N PHE A 506 -7.83 19.19 -11.17
CA PHE A 506 -8.02 19.13 -12.62
C PHE A 506 -6.85 18.43 -13.32
N ASP A 507 -7.10 17.96 -14.53
CA ASP A 507 -6.08 17.52 -15.47
C ASP A 507 -6.45 17.92 -16.90
N VAL A 508 -5.43 18.14 -17.73
CA VAL A 508 -5.55 18.39 -19.17
C VAL A 508 -4.42 17.65 -19.89
N GLU A 509 -4.77 16.89 -20.91
CA GLU A 509 -3.87 15.93 -21.59
C GLU A 509 -4.04 15.99 -23.11
N PRO A 510 -3.43 16.96 -23.83
CA PRO A 510 -3.30 16.86 -25.29
C PRO A 510 -2.40 15.69 -25.69
N GLN A 511 -2.88 14.89 -26.63
CA GLN A 511 -2.26 13.64 -27.06
C GLN A 511 -2.17 13.61 -28.58
N PHE A 512 -0.97 13.36 -29.11
CA PHE A 512 -0.66 13.27 -30.52
C PHE A 512 -0.37 11.81 -30.87
N LEU A 513 -1.27 11.18 -31.63
CA LEU A 513 -1.17 9.79 -32.04
C LEU A 513 -0.38 9.68 -33.35
N ILE A 514 0.74 8.98 -33.32
CA ILE A 514 1.63 8.80 -34.45
C ILE A 514 1.45 7.38 -34.98
N GLY A 515 0.70 7.25 -36.07
CA GLY A 515 0.28 5.95 -36.56
C GLY A 515 -0.63 5.21 -35.57
N LYS A 516 -0.47 3.89 -35.45
CA LYS A 516 -1.32 3.05 -34.60
C LYS A 516 -0.74 2.80 -33.21
N ASN A 517 0.56 2.95 -33.05
CA ASN A 517 1.32 2.36 -31.93
C ASN A 517 2.21 3.36 -31.21
N GLN A 518 2.12 4.66 -31.50
CA GLN A 518 2.97 5.66 -30.87
C GLN A 518 2.14 6.87 -30.44
N MET A 519 2.53 7.51 -29.36
CA MET A 519 1.85 8.68 -28.78
C MET A 519 2.87 9.63 -28.16
N LEU A 520 2.76 10.91 -28.50
CA LEU A 520 3.32 12.02 -27.73
C LEU A 520 2.21 12.64 -26.90
N TYR A 521 2.50 13.01 -25.69
CA TYR A 521 1.54 13.70 -24.83
C TYR A 521 2.19 14.81 -24.02
N VAL A 522 1.37 15.76 -23.65
CA VAL A 522 1.66 16.72 -22.58
C VAL A 522 0.55 16.57 -21.55
N ARG A 523 0.89 16.69 -20.28
CA ARG A 523 -0.07 16.58 -19.18
C ARG A 523 0.18 17.70 -18.17
N ILE A 524 -0.88 18.41 -17.82
CA ILE A 524 -0.91 19.30 -16.66
C ILE A 524 -1.94 18.73 -15.72
N ALA A 525 -1.53 18.38 -14.52
CA ALA A 525 -2.41 17.76 -13.54
C ALA A 525 -2.17 18.29 -12.15
N ASP A 526 -3.24 18.40 -11.40
CA ASP A 526 -3.26 18.78 -9.99
C ASP A 526 -3.70 17.62 -9.10
N GLY A 527 -3.12 17.55 -7.92
CA GLY A 527 -3.51 16.63 -6.87
C GLY A 527 -3.38 17.27 -5.50
N TYR A 528 -4.19 16.83 -4.55
CA TYR A 528 -4.10 17.33 -3.19
C TYR A 528 -4.11 16.18 -2.18
N ARG A 529 -3.51 16.42 -1.04
CA ARG A 529 -3.65 15.60 0.18
C ARG A 529 -4.49 16.36 1.18
N SER A 530 -5.48 15.68 1.74
CA SER A 530 -6.43 16.25 2.70
C SER A 530 -5.72 16.85 3.92
N GLY A 531 -6.35 17.82 4.55
CA GLY A 531 -5.94 18.30 5.86
C GLY A 531 -6.05 17.19 6.90
N VAL A 532 -5.31 17.31 7.99
CA VAL A 532 -5.25 16.32 9.07
C VAL A 532 -5.05 17.03 10.41
N PHE A 533 -5.50 16.42 11.50
CA PHE A 533 -5.17 16.90 12.83
C PHE A 533 -3.84 16.31 13.31
N ASN A 534 -3.04 17.13 14.01
CA ASN A 534 -1.88 16.63 14.73
C ASN A 534 -2.34 15.93 16.00
N THR A 535 -2.13 14.62 16.08
CA THR A 535 -2.52 13.80 17.27
C THR A 535 -1.33 13.47 18.16
N GLN A 536 -0.11 13.84 17.76
CA GLN A 536 1.09 13.70 18.59
C GLN A 536 1.23 14.93 19.47
N ILE A 537 0.56 14.92 20.63
CA ILE A 537 0.57 16.03 21.58
C ILE A 537 1.37 15.67 22.82
N THR A 538 2.01 16.69 23.41
CA THR A 538 2.62 16.60 24.74
C THR A 538 1.71 17.31 25.73
N PRO A 539 1.12 16.62 26.72
CA PRO A 539 0.24 17.23 27.70
C PRO A 539 0.91 18.39 28.46
N ASN A 540 0.15 19.43 28.68
CA ASN A 540 0.61 20.61 29.41
C ASN A 540 0.72 20.33 30.92
N PRO A 541 1.82 20.72 31.59
CA PRO A 541 1.92 20.54 33.04
C PRO A 541 0.80 21.27 33.80
N VAL A 542 0.16 20.55 34.74
CA VAL A 542 -1.01 21.04 35.51
C VAL A 542 -0.72 22.34 36.29
N ASN A 543 0.54 22.60 36.65
CA ASN A 543 0.94 23.75 37.46
C ASN A 543 1.33 25.01 36.69
N ARG A 544 1.16 25.03 35.38
CA ARG A 544 1.40 26.20 34.53
C ARG A 544 0.08 26.84 34.19
N GLY A 545 -0.39 27.84 34.88
CA GLY A 545 -1.56 28.66 34.54
C GLY A 545 -1.51 29.29 33.12
N GLY A 546 -0.88 28.64 32.17
CA GLY A 546 -0.70 29.04 30.78
C GLY A 546 -1.64 28.31 29.84
N THR A 547 -1.93 28.97 28.71
CA THR A 547 -2.68 28.42 27.58
C THR A 547 -2.08 27.08 27.20
N PRO A 548 -2.88 26.00 27.02
CA PRO A 548 -2.39 24.73 26.51
C PRO A 548 -1.54 24.94 25.26
N LEU A 549 -0.39 24.29 25.17
CA LEU A 549 0.32 24.16 23.90
C LEU A 549 -0.61 23.37 22.96
N GLN A 550 -1.52 24.08 22.28
CA GLN A 550 -2.48 23.48 21.36
C GLN A 550 -1.72 22.89 20.17
N THR A 551 -1.21 21.68 20.38
CA THR A 551 -0.51 20.93 19.33
C THR A 551 -1.48 20.16 18.44
N ALA A 552 -2.71 19.90 18.90
CA ALA A 552 -3.78 19.25 18.12
C ALA A 552 -4.43 20.17 17.07
N ARG A 553 -3.67 21.11 16.50
CA ARG A 553 -4.19 22.02 15.46
C ARG A 553 -4.41 21.28 14.14
N PRO A 554 -5.47 21.66 13.40
CA PRO A 554 -5.64 21.15 12.05
C PRO A 554 -4.55 21.70 11.12
N VAL A 555 -3.94 20.80 10.37
CA VAL A 555 -2.98 21.10 9.29
C VAL A 555 -3.76 21.17 7.99
N ASN A 556 -3.53 22.22 7.20
CA ASN A 556 -4.26 22.44 5.95
C ASN A 556 -3.88 21.43 4.87
N PRO A 557 -4.71 21.25 3.85
CA PRO A 557 -4.37 20.47 2.67
C PRO A 557 -3.09 20.98 2.01
N GLU A 558 -2.32 20.05 1.44
CA GLU A 558 -1.21 20.33 0.54
C GLU A 558 -1.62 20.08 -0.90
N THR A 559 -1.05 20.80 -1.84
CA THR A 559 -1.35 20.70 -3.27
C THR A 559 -0.07 20.55 -4.09
N LEU A 560 -0.18 19.79 -5.17
CA LEU A 560 0.91 19.59 -6.13
C LEU A 560 0.37 19.73 -7.54
N THR A 561 0.94 20.69 -8.31
CA THR A 561 0.68 20.84 -9.74
C THR A 561 1.88 20.34 -10.52
N SER A 562 1.66 19.42 -11.45
CA SER A 562 2.69 18.79 -12.27
C SER A 562 2.50 19.12 -13.74
N TYR A 563 3.62 19.40 -14.41
CA TYR A 563 3.77 19.58 -15.84
C TYR A 563 4.62 18.42 -16.36
N GLU A 564 4.08 17.64 -17.25
CA GLU A 564 4.72 16.43 -17.79
C GLU A 564 4.62 16.42 -19.31
N ALA A 565 5.68 15.97 -19.98
CA ALA A 565 5.67 15.68 -21.39
C ALA A 565 6.31 14.31 -21.61
N GLY A 566 5.68 13.47 -22.42
CA GLY A 566 6.13 12.09 -22.59
C GLY A 566 5.84 11.52 -23.96
N TYR A 567 6.52 10.44 -24.21
CA TYR A 567 6.42 9.62 -25.43
C TYR A 567 6.23 8.17 -25.08
N LYS A 568 5.31 7.50 -25.78
CA LYS A 568 5.10 6.04 -25.70
C LYS A 568 5.07 5.45 -27.09
N GLY A 569 5.60 4.25 -27.22
CA GLY A 569 5.58 3.59 -28.51
C GLY A 569 5.83 2.09 -28.44
N SER A 570 5.43 1.41 -29.51
CA SER A 570 5.60 -0.01 -29.71
C SER A 570 6.05 -0.30 -31.14
N TRP A 571 7.08 -1.14 -31.32
CA TRP A 571 7.73 -1.46 -32.57
C TRP A 571 7.89 -2.97 -32.80
N PHE A 572 8.27 -3.34 -33.99
CA PHE A 572 8.59 -4.72 -34.37
C PHE A 572 7.46 -5.71 -34.05
N ASN A 573 6.22 -5.37 -34.41
CA ASN A 573 5.03 -6.16 -34.10
C ASN A 573 4.89 -6.38 -32.57
N HIS A 574 5.01 -5.32 -31.78
CA HIS A 574 4.96 -5.34 -30.32
C HIS A 574 6.10 -6.12 -29.63
N ARG A 575 7.24 -6.34 -30.31
CA ARG A 575 8.42 -6.96 -29.66
C ARG A 575 9.24 -5.97 -28.82
N LEU A 576 9.04 -4.68 -29.01
CA LEU A 576 9.68 -3.62 -28.23
C LEU A 576 8.64 -2.56 -27.86
N THR A 577 8.51 -2.27 -26.58
CA THR A 577 7.74 -1.13 -26.07
C THR A 577 8.67 -0.20 -25.30
N LEU A 578 8.49 1.11 -25.48
CA LEU A 578 9.22 2.17 -24.78
C LEU A 578 8.24 3.20 -24.23
N SER A 579 8.58 3.74 -23.07
CA SER A 579 7.94 4.92 -22.49
C SER A 579 9.02 5.82 -21.93
N ALA A 580 8.93 7.13 -22.20
CA ALA A 580 9.84 8.13 -21.67
C ALA A 580 9.06 9.39 -21.35
N ASP A 581 9.31 10.00 -20.20
CA ASP A 581 8.74 11.27 -19.82
C ASP A 581 9.72 12.14 -19.05
N GLY A 582 9.45 13.44 -19.06
CA GLY A 582 10.07 14.43 -18.20
C GLY A 582 9.00 15.23 -17.47
N PHE A 583 9.26 15.54 -16.22
CA PHE A 583 8.29 16.25 -15.39
C PHE A 583 8.92 17.36 -14.55
N TYR A 584 8.12 18.39 -14.28
CA TYR A 584 8.36 19.43 -13.28
C TYR A 584 7.11 19.59 -12.43
N SER A 585 7.25 19.53 -11.10
CA SER A 585 6.11 19.72 -10.21
C SER A 585 6.40 20.80 -9.17
N LYS A 586 5.40 21.65 -8.93
CA LYS A 586 5.36 22.64 -7.86
C LYS A 586 4.51 22.10 -6.72
N TYR A 587 5.02 22.15 -5.51
CA TYR A 587 4.41 21.61 -4.32
C TYR A 587 4.25 22.71 -3.28
N ASP A 588 3.01 22.98 -2.88
CA ASP A 588 2.65 24.05 -1.95
C ASP A 588 2.01 23.49 -0.67
N ASN A 589 2.18 24.21 0.44
CA ASN A 589 1.66 23.86 1.76
C ASN A 589 2.06 22.46 2.23
N ILE A 590 3.29 22.04 1.98
CA ILE A 590 3.78 20.68 2.31
C ILE A 590 3.56 20.40 3.78
N GLN A 591 2.86 19.30 4.08
CA GLN A 591 2.69 18.77 5.43
C GLN A 591 3.96 18.07 5.86
N THR A 592 4.73 18.70 6.73
CA THR A 592 6.02 18.18 7.18
C THR A 592 6.08 18.06 8.68
N SER A 593 6.63 16.96 9.18
CA SER A 593 6.91 16.79 10.61
C SER A 593 8.22 17.45 10.96
N TRP A 594 8.24 18.22 12.04
CA TRP A 594 9.44 18.80 12.60
C TRP A 594 9.55 18.50 14.08
N THR A 595 10.75 18.53 14.60
CA THR A 595 11.05 18.26 15.99
C THR A 595 11.61 19.50 16.66
N ALA A 596 11.06 19.89 17.79
CA ALA A 596 11.60 20.95 18.62
C ALA A 596 11.80 20.45 20.06
N THR A 597 12.63 21.14 20.82
CA THR A 597 12.75 20.94 22.26
C THR A 597 12.01 22.07 22.96
N ASP A 598 11.02 21.77 23.77
CA ASP A 598 10.39 22.74 24.66
C ASP A 598 11.46 23.30 25.62
N ALA A 599 11.66 24.61 25.57
CA ALA A 599 12.71 25.27 26.35
C ALA A 599 12.52 25.13 27.87
N ALA A 600 11.28 24.94 28.31
CA ALA A 600 10.92 24.89 29.71
C ALA A 600 10.87 23.47 30.27
N THR A 601 10.30 22.51 29.49
CA THR A 601 10.18 21.11 29.95
C THR A 601 11.35 20.23 29.48
N LYS A 602 12.17 20.75 28.54
CA LYS A 602 13.23 20.00 27.85
C LYS A 602 12.68 18.77 27.11
N SER A 603 11.37 18.68 26.93
CA SER A 603 10.72 17.59 26.21
C SER A 603 10.81 17.79 24.71
N THR A 604 10.95 16.70 23.98
CA THR A 604 10.90 16.72 22.52
C THR A 604 9.45 16.81 22.05
N ILE A 605 9.13 17.85 21.28
CA ILE A 605 7.83 18.03 20.63
C ILE A 605 7.98 17.64 19.16
N ILE A 606 7.17 16.69 18.70
CA ILE A 606 7.02 16.39 17.29
C ILE A 606 5.71 17.02 16.83
N SER A 607 5.76 17.88 15.83
CA SER A 607 4.57 18.58 15.31
C SER A 607 4.51 18.48 13.81
N LEU A 608 3.30 18.30 13.28
CA LEU A 608 3.01 18.38 11.87
C LEU A 608 2.55 19.79 11.54
N THR A 609 3.06 20.36 10.44
CA THR A 609 2.74 21.75 10.03
C THR A 609 2.84 21.91 8.52
N ASN A 610 2.20 22.94 7.96
CA ASN A 610 2.36 23.40 6.58
C ASN A 610 3.50 24.42 6.50
N ALA A 611 4.72 24.01 6.72
CA ALA A 611 5.85 24.93 6.85
C ALA A 611 6.60 25.18 5.53
N ALA A 612 6.30 24.45 4.45
CA ALA A 612 7.18 24.40 3.30
C ALA A 612 6.43 24.49 1.96
N SER A 613 7.12 25.07 0.97
CA SER A 613 6.87 24.87 -0.45
C SER A 613 8.10 24.23 -1.09
N GLY A 614 7.91 23.52 -2.20
CA GLY A 614 9.01 22.85 -2.85
C GLY A 614 8.75 22.54 -4.31
N ARG A 615 9.73 21.91 -4.93
CA ARG A 615 9.64 21.47 -6.32
C ARG A 615 10.30 20.12 -6.51
N THR A 616 9.80 19.38 -7.49
CA THR A 616 10.44 18.15 -7.99
C THR A 616 10.65 18.29 -9.50
N LEU A 617 11.78 17.81 -9.98
CA LEU A 617 12.14 17.79 -11.40
C LEU A 617 12.78 16.45 -11.70
N GLY A 618 12.42 15.81 -12.79
CA GLY A 618 12.99 14.53 -13.12
C GLY A 618 12.57 13.99 -14.49
N GLY A 619 12.95 12.77 -14.75
CA GLY A 619 12.58 12.02 -15.93
C GLY A 619 12.49 10.54 -15.62
N GLU A 620 11.70 9.85 -16.39
CA GLU A 620 11.43 8.42 -16.28
C GLU A 620 11.53 7.78 -17.65
N PHE A 621 12.15 6.60 -17.68
CA PHE A 621 12.27 5.79 -18.88
C PHE A 621 11.94 4.34 -18.55
N SER A 622 11.14 3.69 -19.37
CA SER A 622 10.80 2.27 -19.22
C SER A 622 10.81 1.58 -20.57
N PHE A 623 11.24 0.33 -20.60
CA PHE A 623 11.20 -0.50 -21.78
C PHE A 623 10.84 -1.93 -21.47
N GLN A 624 10.26 -2.61 -22.45
CA GLN A 624 10.10 -4.05 -22.48
C GLN A 624 10.42 -4.56 -23.89
N ALA A 625 11.29 -5.56 -23.97
CA ALA A 625 11.73 -6.15 -25.21
C ALA A 625 11.58 -7.66 -25.19
N ARG A 626 11.18 -8.23 -26.34
CA ARG A 626 11.12 -9.67 -26.58
C ARG A 626 11.92 -10.00 -27.84
N PRO A 627 13.27 -10.02 -27.75
CA PRO A 627 14.13 -10.20 -28.93
C PRO A 627 13.86 -11.52 -29.65
N ILE A 628 13.62 -12.58 -28.87
CA ILE A 628 13.17 -13.89 -29.33
C ILE A 628 11.96 -14.32 -28.49
N ASP A 629 11.18 -15.30 -28.94
CA ASP A 629 9.91 -15.69 -28.30
C ASP A 629 10.06 -16.16 -26.85
N ASP A 630 11.21 -16.67 -26.50
CA ASP A 630 11.49 -17.25 -25.20
C ASP A 630 12.23 -16.29 -24.24
N LEU A 631 12.68 -15.11 -24.70
CA LEU A 631 13.44 -14.15 -23.89
C LEU A 631 12.69 -12.84 -23.75
N THR A 632 12.43 -12.44 -22.51
CA THR A 632 11.87 -11.12 -22.19
C THR A 632 12.88 -10.33 -21.34
N ILE A 633 13.15 -9.09 -21.75
CA ILE A 633 13.99 -8.15 -21.02
C ILE A 633 13.14 -6.92 -20.76
N SER A 634 13.05 -6.50 -19.51
CA SER A 634 12.35 -5.27 -19.14
C SER A 634 13.15 -4.47 -18.12
N GLY A 635 12.94 -3.17 -18.11
CA GLY A 635 13.60 -2.32 -17.14
C GLY A 635 13.08 -0.91 -17.16
N ASN A 636 13.45 -0.17 -16.12
CA ASN A 636 13.18 1.26 -16.05
C ASN A 636 14.30 2.00 -15.33
N VAL A 637 14.36 3.30 -15.58
CA VAL A 637 15.28 4.24 -14.94
C VAL A 637 14.49 5.50 -14.58
N GLY A 638 14.67 5.99 -13.37
CA GLY A 638 14.17 7.26 -12.89
C GLY A 638 15.32 8.16 -12.43
N VAL A 639 15.28 9.43 -12.80
CA VAL A 639 16.17 10.46 -12.27
C VAL A 639 15.35 11.53 -11.60
N LEU A 640 15.81 12.02 -10.44
CA LEU A 640 15.02 12.92 -9.60
C LEU A 640 15.90 13.97 -8.94
N ARG A 641 15.38 15.22 -8.88
CA ARG A 641 15.88 16.29 -8.05
C ARG A 641 14.72 16.94 -7.31
N THR A 642 14.85 17.07 -6.01
CA THR A 642 13.85 17.72 -5.14
C THR A 642 14.50 18.87 -4.40
N LYS A 643 13.72 19.89 -4.05
CA LYS A 643 14.23 21.04 -3.30
C LYS A 643 13.09 21.78 -2.59
N PHE A 644 13.28 22.09 -1.30
CA PHE A 644 12.44 23.08 -0.64
C PHE A 644 12.77 24.47 -1.18
N THR A 645 11.75 25.14 -1.71
CA THR A 645 11.89 26.51 -2.27
C THR A 645 11.64 27.56 -1.20
N ASP A 646 10.80 27.23 -0.23
CA ASP A 646 10.56 28.00 0.97
C ASP A 646 10.35 27.07 2.15
N PHE A 647 10.76 27.50 3.35
CA PHE A 647 10.56 26.79 4.59
C PHE A 647 10.51 27.77 5.75
N THR A 648 9.31 28.01 6.24
CA THR A 648 9.09 28.82 7.45
C THR A 648 9.13 27.92 8.66
N ALA A 649 10.29 27.83 9.27
CA ALA A 649 10.43 27.08 10.51
C ALA A 649 9.59 27.72 11.63
N PRO A 650 8.87 26.92 12.43
CA PRO A 650 8.29 27.43 13.67
C PRO A 650 9.39 28.04 14.56
N THR A 651 9.02 28.97 15.41
CA THR A 651 9.94 29.80 16.20
C THR A 651 11.19 29.10 16.72
N GLY A 652 12.36 29.53 16.28
CA GLY A 652 13.67 29.06 16.76
C GLY A 652 14.28 27.87 16.00
N ALA A 653 13.65 27.38 14.94
CA ALA A 653 14.23 26.30 14.14
C ALA A 653 15.01 26.85 12.91
N THR A 654 15.99 26.06 12.45
CA THR A 654 16.78 26.38 11.26
C THR A 654 15.94 26.26 9.99
N SER A 655 16.08 27.22 9.06
CA SER A 655 15.44 27.13 7.75
C SER A 655 15.98 25.93 6.96
N LEU A 656 15.06 25.14 6.40
CA LEU A 656 15.40 24.01 5.51
C LEU A 656 15.31 24.39 4.01
N LYS A 657 15.20 25.68 3.70
CA LYS A 657 15.22 26.18 2.32
C LYS A 657 16.50 25.74 1.61
N GLY A 658 16.33 25.12 0.47
CA GLY A 658 17.44 24.58 -0.30
C GLY A 658 17.74 23.10 -0.07
N ASN A 659 17.23 22.50 1.02
CA ASN A 659 17.36 21.09 1.29
C ASN A 659 16.52 20.23 0.33
N GLU A 660 16.91 18.99 0.16
CA GLU A 660 16.18 17.98 -0.60
C GLU A 660 15.06 17.37 0.25
N PHE A 661 14.06 16.80 -0.40
CA PHE A 661 13.02 16.05 0.30
C PHE A 661 13.61 14.78 0.88
N ALA A 662 13.09 14.37 2.03
CA ALA A 662 13.46 13.08 2.62
C ALA A 662 12.98 11.93 1.73
N ARG A 663 13.79 10.85 1.66
CA ARG A 663 13.46 9.63 0.90
C ARG A 663 13.19 9.88 -0.58
N ALA A 664 13.94 10.79 -1.18
CA ALA A 664 13.91 11.14 -2.59
C ALA A 664 15.20 10.70 -3.30
N PRO A 665 15.35 9.42 -3.69
CA PRO A 665 16.56 8.94 -4.36
C PRO A 665 16.84 9.73 -5.62
N HIS A 666 18.13 10.10 -5.83
CA HIS A 666 18.52 10.84 -7.03
C HIS A 666 18.36 10.02 -8.30
N GLN A 667 18.54 8.72 -8.21
CA GLN A 667 18.32 7.77 -9.29
C GLN A 667 17.69 6.49 -8.73
N THR A 668 16.82 5.91 -9.53
CA THR A 668 16.33 4.55 -9.36
C THR A 668 16.47 3.82 -10.69
N ALA A 669 16.77 2.54 -10.66
CA ALA A 669 16.75 1.71 -11.86
C ALA A 669 16.38 0.28 -11.52
N ASN A 670 15.71 -0.39 -12.43
CA ASN A 670 15.59 -1.84 -12.36
C ASN A 670 15.74 -2.47 -13.74
N ILE A 671 16.15 -3.72 -13.74
CA ILE A 671 16.22 -4.55 -14.94
C ILE A 671 15.83 -5.98 -14.56
N SER A 672 14.99 -6.59 -15.39
CA SER A 672 14.59 -7.99 -15.31
C SER A 672 14.92 -8.68 -16.63
N VAL A 673 15.44 -9.90 -16.53
CA VAL A 673 15.69 -10.78 -17.66
C VAL A 673 15.04 -12.11 -17.35
N ASP A 674 14.10 -12.55 -18.20
CA ASP A 674 13.37 -13.81 -18.06
C ASP A 674 13.56 -14.63 -19.34
N TRP A 675 14.12 -15.82 -19.19
CA TRP A 675 14.28 -16.79 -20.26
C TRP A 675 13.43 -18.03 -19.99
N ASN A 676 12.49 -18.31 -20.90
CA ASN A 676 11.70 -19.52 -20.89
C ASN A 676 12.31 -20.50 -21.88
N PHE A 677 12.40 -21.78 -21.53
CA PHE A 677 12.96 -22.78 -22.41
C PHE A 677 12.12 -24.06 -22.39
N ARG A 678 12.15 -24.78 -23.51
CA ARG A 678 11.50 -26.08 -23.64
C ARG A 678 12.57 -27.15 -23.81
N THR A 679 12.38 -28.26 -23.12
CA THR A 679 13.24 -29.44 -23.22
C THR A 679 12.40 -30.67 -23.54
N GLY A 680 13.05 -31.79 -23.91
CA GLY A 680 12.35 -33.05 -24.11
C GLY A 680 11.64 -33.61 -22.86
N ILE A 681 11.97 -33.10 -21.67
CA ILE A 681 11.41 -33.55 -20.39
C ILE A 681 10.47 -32.52 -19.73
N GLY A 682 10.32 -31.32 -20.29
CA GLY A 682 9.43 -30.27 -19.73
C GLY A 682 9.79 -28.88 -20.15
N ASN A 683 9.07 -27.92 -19.53
CA ASN A 683 9.24 -26.49 -19.72
C ASN A 683 9.90 -25.88 -18.49
N GLY A 684 10.87 -25.00 -18.68
CA GLY A 684 11.52 -24.29 -17.58
C GLY A 684 11.58 -22.80 -17.80
N SER A 685 11.87 -22.07 -16.75
CA SER A 685 12.23 -20.66 -16.82
C SER A 685 13.38 -20.36 -15.85
N VAL A 686 14.22 -19.42 -16.25
CA VAL A 686 15.28 -18.83 -15.41
C VAL A 686 15.21 -17.35 -15.60
N GLY A 687 15.32 -16.59 -14.52
CA GLY A 687 15.33 -15.15 -14.61
C GLY A 687 16.05 -14.48 -13.45
N THR A 688 16.29 -13.19 -13.64
CA THR A 688 16.92 -12.33 -12.63
C THR A 688 16.28 -10.96 -12.63
N HIS A 689 16.19 -10.37 -11.46
CA HIS A 689 15.74 -8.99 -11.26
C HIS A 689 16.78 -8.23 -10.47
N TRP A 690 17.15 -7.05 -10.93
CA TRP A 690 18.11 -6.16 -10.27
C TRP A 690 17.46 -4.81 -10.02
N ASN A 691 17.58 -4.32 -8.81
CA ASN A 691 17.08 -3.03 -8.37
C ASN A 691 18.22 -2.17 -7.83
N TYR A 692 18.30 -0.93 -8.32
CA TYR A 692 19.22 0.11 -7.88
C TYR A 692 18.48 1.25 -7.23
N THR A 693 18.88 1.61 -6.02
CA THR A 693 18.43 2.82 -5.34
C THR A 693 19.63 3.71 -5.07
N GLY A 694 19.61 4.92 -5.61
CA GLY A 694 20.65 5.91 -5.42
C GLY A 694 20.61 6.55 -4.03
N HIS A 695 21.53 7.48 -3.80
CA HIS A 695 21.64 8.22 -2.56
C HIS A 695 20.38 9.03 -2.24
N TYR A 696 19.97 9.08 -0.95
CA TYR A 696 18.93 9.96 -0.41
C TYR A 696 19.12 10.20 1.11
N TYR A 697 18.47 11.24 1.62
CA TYR A 697 18.40 11.55 3.05
C TYR A 697 17.16 10.94 3.71
N TYR A 698 17.31 10.45 4.95
CA TYR A 698 16.15 9.97 5.73
C TYR A 698 15.32 11.10 6.32
N LEU A 699 15.95 12.23 6.62
CA LEU A 699 15.34 13.39 7.28
C LEU A 699 15.39 14.63 6.38
N VAL A 700 14.41 15.51 6.53
CA VAL A 700 14.33 16.78 5.80
C VAL A 700 15.45 17.77 6.16
N SER A 701 16.13 17.56 7.28
CA SER A 701 17.31 18.35 7.69
C SER A 701 18.55 18.12 6.80
N ASN A 702 18.56 17.07 5.98
CA ASN A 702 19.68 16.66 5.11
C ASN A 702 21.02 16.55 5.84
N GLU A 703 20.97 15.99 7.02
CA GLU A 703 22.18 15.79 7.81
C GLU A 703 23.17 14.86 7.12
N LYS A 704 24.45 15.29 7.06
CA LYS A 704 25.51 14.59 6.35
C LYS A 704 26.11 13.41 7.13
N ALA A 705 25.70 13.19 8.37
CA ALA A 705 26.13 12.01 9.12
C ALA A 705 25.75 10.74 8.32
N SER A 706 26.69 9.83 8.17
CA SER A 706 26.53 8.62 7.34
C SER A 706 25.34 7.75 7.77
N ALA A 707 24.93 7.84 9.04
CA ALA A 707 23.78 7.14 9.59
C ALA A 707 22.43 7.75 9.18
N LEU A 708 22.39 8.99 8.68
CA LEU A 708 21.18 9.74 8.36
C LEU A 708 20.96 9.89 6.86
N GLN A 709 21.78 9.21 6.07
CA GLN A 709 21.67 9.15 4.62
C GLN A 709 21.85 7.71 4.14
N GLN A 710 21.13 7.35 3.10
CA GLN A 710 21.29 6.07 2.43
C GLN A 710 22.28 6.24 1.29
N SER A 711 23.37 5.48 1.34
CA SER A 711 24.26 5.32 0.20
C SER A 711 23.58 4.49 -0.89
N SER A 712 24.05 4.61 -2.11
CA SER A 712 23.50 3.82 -3.21
C SER A 712 23.64 2.31 -2.95
N VAL A 713 22.60 1.55 -3.33
CA VAL A 713 22.56 0.09 -3.12
C VAL A 713 22.01 -0.61 -4.36
N TRP A 714 22.61 -1.76 -4.68
CA TRP A 714 22.09 -2.75 -5.61
C TRP A 714 21.59 -3.97 -4.86
N LEU A 715 20.38 -4.42 -5.22
CA LEU A 715 19.80 -5.70 -4.81
C LEU A 715 19.56 -6.53 -6.06
N GLY A 716 19.80 -7.82 -5.98
CA GLY A 716 19.59 -8.74 -7.08
C GLY A 716 18.88 -9.99 -6.61
N ASP A 717 17.91 -10.46 -7.39
CA ASP A 717 17.18 -11.69 -7.17
C ASP A 717 17.35 -12.62 -8.37
N VAL A 718 17.39 -13.93 -8.11
CA VAL A 718 17.48 -14.95 -9.16
C VAL A 718 16.42 -16.01 -8.89
N HIS A 719 15.65 -16.36 -9.92
CA HIS A 719 14.65 -17.40 -9.83
C HIS A 719 14.77 -18.43 -10.94
N ALA A 720 14.29 -19.62 -10.67
CA ALA A 720 14.16 -20.69 -11.65
C ALA A 720 12.88 -21.50 -11.39
N SER A 721 12.26 -21.99 -12.46
CA SER A 721 11.14 -22.94 -12.34
C SER A 721 11.24 -24.04 -13.38
N PHE A 722 10.63 -25.18 -13.07
CA PHE A 722 10.54 -26.30 -13.99
C PHE A 722 9.22 -27.04 -13.83
N ARG A 723 8.53 -27.26 -14.96
CA ARG A 723 7.30 -28.05 -15.08
C ARG A 723 7.58 -29.27 -15.98
N PRO A 724 7.67 -30.50 -15.44
CA PRO A 724 7.97 -31.69 -16.22
C PRO A 724 6.87 -32.04 -17.22
N GLY A 725 7.21 -32.27 -18.47
CA GLY A 725 6.32 -32.73 -19.52
C GLY A 725 4.98 -32.02 -19.56
N ASN A 726 3.90 -32.80 -19.58
CA ASN A 726 2.53 -32.31 -19.50
C ASN A 726 1.98 -32.36 -18.06
N SER A 727 2.86 -32.32 -17.06
CA SER A 727 2.46 -32.39 -15.65
C SER A 727 1.69 -31.14 -15.21
N ARG A 728 0.84 -31.31 -14.20
CA ARG A 728 0.12 -30.24 -13.54
C ARG A 728 0.91 -29.63 -12.39
N TRP A 729 2.09 -30.14 -12.08
CA TRP A 729 2.91 -29.64 -11.00
C TRP A 729 4.15 -28.92 -11.52
N GLU A 730 4.61 -27.99 -10.75
CA GLU A 730 5.78 -27.15 -11.01
C GLU A 730 6.61 -27.03 -9.72
N ILE A 731 7.92 -27.11 -9.86
CA ILE A 731 8.85 -26.74 -8.80
C ILE A 731 9.52 -25.44 -9.20
N SER A 732 9.62 -24.50 -8.27
CA SER A 732 10.34 -23.24 -8.47
C SER A 732 11.16 -22.91 -7.24
N GLY A 733 12.19 -22.09 -7.44
CA GLY A 733 13.02 -21.57 -6.37
C GLY A 733 13.46 -20.13 -6.67
N ILE A 734 13.64 -19.36 -5.61
CA ILE A 734 14.16 -17.99 -5.69
C ILE A 734 15.22 -17.77 -4.62
N VAL A 735 16.20 -16.96 -4.97
CA VAL A 735 17.15 -16.36 -4.05
C VAL A 735 16.94 -14.86 -4.08
N ASN A 736 16.34 -14.32 -3.03
CA ASN A 736 16.20 -12.89 -2.84
C ASN A 736 17.47 -12.29 -2.26
N ASN A 737 17.84 -11.10 -2.74
CA ASN A 737 19.05 -10.39 -2.31
C ASN A 737 20.32 -11.23 -2.43
N ILE A 738 20.60 -11.76 -3.62
CA ILE A 738 21.78 -12.59 -3.90
C ILE A 738 23.09 -11.86 -3.57
N THR A 739 23.10 -10.52 -3.64
CA THR A 739 24.23 -9.69 -3.28
C THR A 739 24.57 -9.74 -1.79
N GLY A 740 23.60 -10.11 -0.93
CA GLY A 740 23.74 -10.06 0.52
C GLY A 740 23.82 -8.64 1.10
N ASN A 741 23.51 -7.62 0.31
CA ASN A 741 23.56 -6.23 0.75
C ASN A 741 22.48 -5.96 1.81
N ARG A 742 22.88 -5.25 2.87
CA ARG A 742 22.00 -4.83 3.96
C ARG A 742 22.02 -3.30 4.01
N TYR A 743 20.88 -2.69 3.79
CA TYR A 743 20.69 -1.24 3.82
C TYR A 743 19.73 -0.83 4.93
N LEU A 744 19.74 0.44 5.29
CA LEU A 744 18.82 0.98 6.29
C LEU A 744 17.46 1.22 5.66
N VAL A 745 16.42 0.58 6.17
CA VAL A 745 15.04 0.82 5.78
C VAL A 745 14.50 2.07 6.47
N GLN A 746 14.85 2.22 7.75
CA GLN A 746 14.38 3.31 8.59
C GLN A 746 15.49 3.80 9.53
N VAL A 747 15.49 5.12 9.75
CA VAL A 747 16.25 5.78 10.79
C VAL A 747 15.30 6.72 11.52
N LEU A 748 15.22 6.60 12.84
CA LEU A 748 14.44 7.49 13.71
C LEU A 748 15.39 8.20 14.67
N PRO A 749 15.40 9.52 14.72
CA PRO A 749 16.09 10.23 15.78
C PRO A 749 15.32 10.00 17.09
N TYR A 750 15.99 9.44 18.09
CA TYR A 750 15.40 9.24 19.42
C TYR A 750 15.52 10.49 20.29
N SER A 751 16.64 11.21 20.18
CA SER A 751 16.87 12.46 20.91
C SER A 751 17.89 13.33 20.17
N ALA A 752 17.52 14.59 19.91
CA ALA A 752 18.44 15.55 19.29
C ALA A 752 19.60 15.93 20.24
N THR A 753 19.41 15.82 21.55
CA THR A 753 20.42 16.18 22.55
C THR A 753 21.40 15.04 22.83
N SER A 754 21.00 13.78 22.66
CA SER A 754 21.84 12.61 22.92
C SER A 754 22.46 12.01 21.66
N GLN A 755 22.15 12.52 20.47
CA GLN A 755 22.54 11.95 19.18
C GLN A 755 22.27 10.44 19.09
N THR A 756 21.19 9.98 19.70
CA THR A 756 20.77 8.59 19.71
C THR A 756 19.83 8.36 18.54
N PHE A 757 20.08 7.32 17.76
CA PHE A 757 19.28 6.94 16.62
C PHE A 757 18.84 5.49 16.76
N THR A 758 17.66 5.17 16.28
CA THR A 758 17.23 3.80 16.09
C THR A 758 17.20 3.46 14.60
N TYR A 759 17.67 2.27 14.25
CA TYR A 759 17.80 1.82 12.89
C TYR A 759 17.01 0.54 12.66
N GLN A 760 16.52 0.40 11.43
CA GLN A 760 15.98 -0.85 10.90
C GLN A 760 16.76 -1.22 9.65
N TYR A 761 17.30 -2.45 9.59
CA TYR A 761 17.96 -2.98 8.40
C TYR A 761 16.95 -3.74 7.51
N SER A 762 17.26 -3.79 6.21
CA SER A 762 16.57 -4.65 5.26
C SER A 762 16.73 -6.14 5.63
N ASN A 763 15.84 -6.99 5.09
CA ASN A 763 15.97 -8.43 5.22
C ASN A 763 17.33 -8.92 4.67
N PRO A 764 17.90 -10.00 5.21
CA PRO A 764 19.08 -10.67 4.67
C PRO A 764 18.77 -11.32 3.31
N ARG A 765 19.76 -11.97 2.70
CA ARG A 765 19.57 -12.90 1.61
C ARG A 765 18.69 -14.06 2.09
N MET A 766 17.71 -14.46 1.27
CA MET A 766 16.74 -15.49 1.61
C MET A 766 16.56 -16.45 0.43
N PHE A 767 16.53 -17.74 0.72
CA PHE A 767 16.18 -18.81 -0.22
C PHE A 767 14.74 -19.24 0.01
N LEU A 768 14.03 -19.53 -1.06
CA LEU A 768 12.68 -20.09 -1.01
C LEU A 768 12.55 -21.16 -2.11
N LEU A 769 12.00 -22.30 -1.75
CA LEU A 769 11.64 -23.40 -2.66
C LEU A 769 10.12 -23.57 -2.63
N SER A 770 9.53 -23.70 -3.81
CA SER A 770 8.08 -23.83 -4.01
C SER A 770 7.73 -25.07 -4.77
N ALA A 771 6.64 -25.71 -4.38
CA ALA A 771 5.97 -26.76 -5.15
C ALA A 771 4.50 -26.38 -5.36
N ARG A 772 4.07 -26.37 -6.62
CA ARG A 772 2.72 -26.01 -7.02
C ARG A 772 2.09 -27.12 -7.83
N VAL A 773 0.80 -27.35 -7.62
CA VAL A 773 -0.02 -28.23 -8.45
C VAL A 773 -1.26 -27.46 -8.93
N ASP A 774 -1.48 -27.45 -10.24
CA ASP A 774 -2.68 -26.93 -10.87
C ASP A 774 -3.68 -28.06 -11.07
N PHE A 775 -4.97 -27.86 -10.75
CA PHE A 775 -6.02 -28.84 -10.95
C PHE A 775 -7.13 -28.28 -11.85
N PHE A 776 -7.81 -29.21 -12.54
CA PHE A 776 -8.79 -29.02 -13.63
C PHE A 776 -8.16 -28.69 -15.00
#